data_8fd8b606f7ca22cb7c6f71f1f37373c6
#
_entry.id   8fd8b606f7ca22cb7c6f71f1f37373c6
#
_cell.length_a   1.000
_cell.length_b   1.000
_cell.length_c   1.000
_cell.angle_alpha   90.00
_cell.angle_beta   90.00
_cell.angle_gamma   90.00
#
_symmetry.space_group_name_H-M   'P 1'
#
loop_
_entity.id
_entity.type
_entity.pdbx_description
1 polymer ?
#
loop_
_entity_poly.entity_id
_entity_poly.type
_entity_poly.pdbx_seq_one_letter_code
_entity_poly.pdbx_strand_id
1 'polypeptide(L)'
;MNQPATYTGRKKSTATRAAVLLSDKIAHFVITLGGLTTIAAVLLVGVFLFVVALPLFHSATTELKQSIAFNLPNNQLFASGLDESGSLVWFCNTDEIAVIEIKTGNKLLSRSTESCGLQQASSIYQPQSNLQSAFGFADGTIRTGRIGLVTSYVPQAKIPRQAESLNVGDLITLDNVIYLRSSKNITKKIVLRADLDEPLSAGLTRPIINIDLAMTTNGFCIAAIDDRGNIHVEKSSFQKNLITDESSVSTLETTLKEEQDHSDFRFVRVSGLGDQLFVFTPSGFFKRFVIRDVTSPVLMEQRQLLQKNRTITHITRLFGGSSFVLGDDSGTTSILFTSRDTGLNTKDGLATKITATFSSRPNDSYQQKKDARITAISSSPRSRLFAIASADGFVRLLHASNHSIVAEISPEKESVLTQKPRVLLLGSREQNLVAYDGKNLASWDVAPGYPEVSFGALFGKIWYENYPGSDYAWETTGHESFEPKYSLVPLLFGTIKATIYSMLFATPIAIFAAIYVSQFMTPSWKSRIKPIIEMMASLPSVVLGFIAGLILAPLIESGVMIFVTSLFTVPVTLLIGAFLWQFWPPGFRSRVSSWRFPVVLVVAVPLGILLGSVFAKPTESLLFDGDLFAWLNGRGASGWGGWVLALFPLSAIVATLVISRFINPWIRQRSRKWGHWKTVLAAFSVFIVGFFLAGMISVAAAMFLDALRWETRSGIFGTYVQRNTMIVAIGMSFAIIPLIFTIADDALSSVPDHLRSGSLGTGATPWQTTVRIILPTAASGLFSAVMIGAGRAIGETMIVLMAAGNTPIMDWNIFSGFQTLSAAIATELPEATQGSTHYRILFLAAVLLFVLTFFINTVAEVVRQRFRRRAHEL
;
A
#
# COMPACT_ATOMS: atom_id res chain seq x y z
N MET A 1 -72.12 -52.31 -44.37
CA MET A 1 -72.63 -51.10 -43.75
C MET A 1 -72.08 -51.03 -42.33
N ASN A 2 -70.97 -50.38 -42.17
CA ASN A 2 -70.35 -50.16 -40.86
C ASN A 2 -70.64 -48.69 -40.40
N GLN A 3 -71.41 -48.59 -39.30
CA GLN A 3 -71.62 -47.28 -38.63
C GLN A 3 -70.34 -46.82 -37.96
N PRO A 4 -69.97 -45.58 -38.10
CA PRO A 4 -68.81 -45.03 -37.38
C PRO A 4 -69.20 -44.86 -35.90
N ALA A 5 -68.22 -45.24 -35.01
CA ALA A 5 -68.33 -45.05 -33.58
C ALA A 5 -68.48 -43.58 -33.25
N THR A 6 -69.56 -43.21 -32.56
CA THR A 6 -69.82 -41.91 -32.02
C THR A 6 -68.80 -41.57 -30.97
N TYR A 7 -67.94 -40.64 -31.32
CA TYR A 7 -66.99 -40.03 -30.38
C TYR A 7 -67.78 -39.23 -29.33
N THR A 8 -67.93 -39.76 -28.14
CA THR A 8 -68.53 -39.02 -27.02
C THR A 8 -67.52 -37.92 -26.56
N GLY A 9 -67.58 -36.79 -27.27
CA GLY A 9 -66.77 -35.63 -26.96
C GLY A 9 -67.13 -35.00 -25.63
N ARG A 10 -66.53 -35.47 -24.55
CA ARG A 10 -66.28 -34.57 -23.42
C ARG A 10 -65.22 -33.59 -23.90
N LYS A 11 -65.61 -32.39 -24.28
CA LYS A 11 -64.71 -31.24 -24.42
C LYS A 11 -64.02 -31.06 -23.08
N LYS A 12 -62.77 -31.52 -22.92
CA LYS A 12 -61.93 -31.05 -21.82
C LYS A 12 -61.90 -29.54 -21.91
N SER A 13 -62.41 -28.88 -20.87
CA SER A 13 -62.29 -27.44 -20.78
C SER A 13 -60.81 -27.09 -20.85
N THR A 14 -60.44 -26.38 -21.90
CA THR A 14 -59.07 -25.84 -22.10
C THR A 14 -58.81 -24.65 -21.20
N ALA A 15 -59.78 -24.22 -20.40
CA ALA A 15 -59.60 -23.14 -19.43
C ALA A 15 -58.83 -23.68 -18.21
N THR A 16 -57.64 -23.09 -17.99
CA THR A 16 -56.82 -23.37 -16.79
C THR A 16 -57.64 -23.06 -15.53
N ARG A 17 -57.64 -23.95 -14.55
CA ARG A 17 -58.36 -23.73 -13.29
C ARG A 17 -57.93 -22.43 -12.63
N ALA A 18 -58.88 -21.64 -12.10
CA ALA A 18 -58.60 -20.35 -11.46
C ALA A 18 -57.55 -20.47 -10.34
N ALA A 19 -57.50 -21.58 -9.62
CA ALA A 19 -56.50 -21.87 -8.62
C ALA A 19 -55.07 -21.98 -9.22
N VAL A 20 -54.93 -22.56 -10.42
CA VAL A 20 -53.66 -22.66 -11.12
C VAL A 20 -53.17 -21.28 -11.61
N LEU A 21 -54.09 -20.47 -12.15
CA LEU A 21 -53.79 -19.08 -12.57
C LEU A 21 -53.44 -18.19 -11.37
N LEU A 22 -54.07 -18.40 -10.21
CA LEU A 22 -53.74 -17.68 -8.99
C LEU A 22 -52.36 -18.12 -8.45
N SER A 23 -52.07 -19.42 -8.44
CA SER A 23 -50.77 -19.96 -8.08
C SER A 23 -49.63 -19.44 -8.98
N ASP A 24 -49.88 -19.37 -10.31
CA ASP A 24 -48.92 -18.82 -11.28
C ASP A 24 -48.65 -17.35 -11.06
N LYS A 25 -49.71 -16.54 -10.81
CA LYS A 25 -49.53 -15.10 -10.46
C LYS A 25 -48.77 -14.91 -9.15
N ILE A 26 -49.05 -15.70 -8.12
CA ILE A 26 -48.36 -15.68 -6.84
C ILE A 26 -46.89 -16.10 -7.05
N ALA A 27 -46.64 -17.18 -7.77
CA ALA A 27 -45.29 -17.62 -8.09
C ALA A 27 -44.48 -16.55 -8.88
N HIS A 28 -45.10 -15.97 -9.92
CA HIS A 28 -44.50 -14.88 -10.67
C HIS A 28 -44.14 -13.66 -9.78
N PHE A 29 -45.09 -13.26 -8.91
CA PHE A 29 -44.84 -12.16 -7.97
C PHE A 29 -43.70 -12.48 -6.99
N VAL A 30 -43.68 -13.66 -6.39
CA VAL A 30 -42.64 -14.11 -5.44
C VAL A 30 -41.27 -14.17 -6.15
N ILE A 31 -41.21 -14.74 -7.36
CA ILE A 31 -39.97 -14.84 -8.12
C ILE A 31 -39.46 -13.42 -8.51
N THR A 32 -40.38 -12.55 -8.98
CA THR A 32 -40.02 -11.17 -9.35
C THR A 32 -39.55 -10.38 -8.12
N LEU A 33 -40.27 -10.50 -6.99
CA LEU A 33 -39.88 -9.86 -5.74
C LEU A 33 -38.52 -10.37 -5.24
N GLY A 34 -38.31 -11.68 -5.25
CA GLY A 34 -37.05 -12.30 -4.90
C GLY A 34 -35.88 -11.81 -5.76
N GLY A 35 -36.10 -11.76 -7.08
CA GLY A 35 -35.09 -11.24 -8.03
C GLY A 35 -34.76 -9.77 -7.78
N LEU A 36 -35.78 -8.92 -7.62
CA LEU A 36 -35.58 -7.49 -7.31
C LEU A 36 -34.90 -7.30 -5.94
N THR A 37 -35.29 -8.07 -4.92
CA THR A 37 -34.66 -8.00 -3.60
C THR A 37 -33.19 -8.38 -3.64
N THR A 38 -32.83 -9.43 -4.41
CA THR A 38 -31.43 -9.82 -4.59
C THR A 38 -30.61 -8.72 -5.24
N ILE A 39 -31.12 -8.11 -6.32
CA ILE A 39 -30.46 -6.98 -6.97
C ILE A 39 -30.31 -5.80 -6.01
N ALA A 40 -31.38 -5.46 -5.30
CA ALA A 40 -31.37 -4.37 -4.32
C ALA A 40 -30.37 -4.65 -3.18
N ALA A 41 -30.27 -5.89 -2.70
CA ALA A 41 -29.31 -6.28 -1.66
C ALA A 41 -27.85 -6.08 -2.13
N VAL A 42 -27.51 -6.52 -3.34
CA VAL A 42 -26.17 -6.34 -3.91
C VAL A 42 -25.83 -4.86 -4.07
N LEU A 43 -26.77 -4.06 -4.58
CA LEU A 43 -26.56 -2.62 -4.69
C LEU A 43 -26.41 -1.96 -3.32
N LEU A 44 -27.21 -2.37 -2.32
CA LEU A 44 -27.15 -1.86 -0.96
C LEU A 44 -25.78 -2.12 -0.31
N VAL A 45 -25.17 -3.27 -0.54
CA VAL A 45 -23.81 -3.57 -0.08
C VAL A 45 -22.82 -2.58 -0.69
N GLY A 46 -22.88 -2.34 -1.99
CA GLY A 46 -22.02 -1.35 -2.66
C GLY A 46 -22.21 0.07 -2.11
N VAL A 47 -23.47 0.48 -1.92
CA VAL A 47 -23.80 1.78 -1.30
C VAL A 47 -23.29 1.87 0.13
N PHE A 48 -23.47 0.83 0.94
CA PHE A 48 -22.96 0.79 2.31
C PHE A 48 -21.43 0.96 2.37
N LEU A 49 -20.69 0.20 1.56
CA LEU A 49 -19.24 0.33 1.48
C LEU A 49 -18.82 1.76 1.11
N PHE A 50 -19.50 2.34 0.13
CA PHE A 50 -19.23 3.71 -0.32
C PHE A 50 -19.53 4.76 0.76
N VAL A 51 -20.66 4.65 1.46
CA VAL A 51 -21.05 5.57 2.54
C VAL A 51 -20.03 5.54 3.69
N VAL A 52 -19.49 4.37 4.03
CA VAL A 52 -18.44 4.27 5.08
C VAL A 52 -17.12 4.91 4.61
N ALA A 53 -16.79 4.82 3.33
CA ALA A 53 -15.57 5.42 2.77
C ALA A 53 -15.71 6.92 2.46
N LEU A 54 -16.93 7.42 2.20
CA LEU A 54 -17.19 8.79 1.75
C LEU A 54 -16.58 9.88 2.64
N PRO A 55 -16.58 9.80 3.99
CA PRO A 55 -15.98 10.81 4.85
C PRO A 55 -14.48 11.06 4.62
N LEU A 56 -13.74 10.11 3.99
CA LEU A 56 -12.32 10.32 3.63
C LEU A 56 -12.11 11.53 2.71
N PHE A 57 -13.14 11.89 1.93
CA PHE A 57 -13.07 12.94 0.92
C PHE A 57 -13.75 14.24 1.36
N HIS A 58 -14.22 14.31 2.61
CA HIS A 58 -14.75 15.57 3.15
C HIS A 58 -13.60 16.55 3.36
N SER A 59 -13.78 17.77 2.89
CA SER A 59 -12.85 18.87 3.14
C SER A 59 -12.80 19.20 4.63
N ALA A 60 -11.63 19.59 5.12
CA ALA A 60 -11.47 20.10 6.47
C ALA A 60 -12.35 21.37 6.65
N THR A 61 -12.88 21.52 7.85
CA THR A 61 -13.64 22.72 8.23
C THR A 61 -12.94 23.46 9.35
N THR A 62 -12.97 24.78 9.27
CA THR A 62 -12.46 25.69 10.30
C THR A 62 -13.57 26.65 10.66
N GLU A 63 -13.89 26.76 11.94
CA GLU A 63 -14.90 27.68 12.45
C GLU A 63 -14.26 28.58 13.49
N LEU A 64 -14.47 29.91 13.35
CA LEU A 64 -13.99 30.86 14.34
C LEU A 64 -14.78 30.67 15.63
N LYS A 65 -14.08 30.28 16.70
CA LYS A 65 -14.68 30.07 18.01
C LYS A 65 -14.73 31.37 18.82
N GLN A 66 -13.59 32.06 18.82
CA GLN A 66 -13.44 33.28 19.63
C GLN A 66 -12.39 34.21 19.04
N SER A 67 -12.64 35.51 19.19
CA SER A 67 -11.67 36.57 18.96
C SER A 67 -11.75 37.59 20.08
N ILE A 68 -10.61 37.82 20.74
CA ILE A 68 -10.54 38.66 21.93
C ILE A 68 -9.41 39.65 21.78
N ALA A 69 -9.70 40.93 22.10
CA ALA A 69 -8.63 41.92 22.25
C ALA A 69 -7.86 41.61 23.51
N PHE A 70 -6.60 41.28 23.36
CA PHE A 70 -5.69 40.91 24.44
C PHE A 70 -4.30 41.49 24.15
N ASN A 71 -3.81 42.29 25.09
CA ASN A 71 -2.51 42.94 24.98
C ASN A 71 -1.60 42.46 26.12
N LEU A 72 -0.46 41.88 25.77
CA LEU A 72 0.60 41.56 26.75
C LEU A 72 1.44 42.81 27.02
N PRO A 73 1.76 43.12 28.28
CA PRO A 73 2.49 44.33 28.66
C PRO A 73 3.90 44.42 28.04
N ASN A 74 4.51 43.31 27.67
CA ASN A 74 5.82 43.27 27.03
C ASN A 74 5.78 42.39 25.79
N ASN A 75 6.19 42.94 24.63
CA ASN A 75 6.02 42.33 23.31
C ASN A 75 7.07 41.24 22.99
N GLN A 76 8.04 41.00 23.89
CA GLN A 76 9.09 40.01 23.68
C GLN A 76 8.67 38.67 24.25
N LEU A 77 8.09 37.80 23.39
CA LEU A 77 7.67 36.47 23.76
C LEU A 77 8.79 35.46 23.49
N PHE A 78 9.11 34.61 24.47
CA PHE A 78 10.09 33.54 24.35
C PHE A 78 9.46 32.19 24.10
N ALA A 79 8.31 31.90 24.74
CA ALA A 79 7.61 30.65 24.61
C ALA A 79 6.11 30.83 24.78
N SER A 80 5.35 29.92 24.26
CA SER A 80 3.88 29.85 24.37
C SER A 80 3.38 28.43 24.13
N GLY A 81 2.22 28.10 24.68
CA GLY A 81 1.62 26.80 24.46
C GLY A 81 0.14 26.75 24.86
N LEU A 82 -0.51 25.66 24.48
CA LEU A 82 -1.91 25.38 24.79
C LEU A 82 -2.03 24.28 25.84
N ASP A 83 -3.11 24.30 26.61
CA ASP A 83 -3.51 23.13 27.38
C ASP A 83 -4.06 22.02 26.47
N GLU A 84 -4.21 20.83 27.02
CA GLU A 84 -4.68 19.64 26.27
C GLU A 84 -6.11 19.81 25.71
N SER A 85 -6.95 20.64 26.35
CA SER A 85 -8.33 20.88 25.94
C SER A 85 -8.48 22.05 24.96
N GLY A 86 -7.43 22.85 24.74
CA GLY A 86 -7.49 24.06 23.93
C GLY A 86 -8.36 25.17 24.54
N SER A 87 -8.49 25.16 25.89
CA SER A 87 -9.26 26.18 26.64
C SER A 87 -8.37 27.27 27.23
N LEU A 88 -7.12 26.94 27.48
CA LEU A 88 -6.13 27.79 28.11
C LEU A 88 -4.91 27.95 27.19
N VAL A 89 -4.42 29.20 27.11
CA VAL A 89 -3.13 29.51 26.48
C VAL A 89 -2.20 30.13 27.53
N TRP A 90 -0.93 29.76 27.48
CA TRP A 90 0.07 30.41 28.30
C TRP A 90 1.14 31.08 27.43
N PHE A 91 1.63 32.23 27.92
CA PHE A 91 2.68 33.01 27.29
C PHE A 91 3.78 33.28 28.31
N CYS A 92 5.02 33.13 27.90
CA CYS A 92 6.20 33.50 28.67
C CYS A 92 6.89 34.69 27.98
N ASN A 93 6.97 35.80 28.69
CA ASN A 93 7.73 36.97 28.28
C ASN A 93 8.92 37.21 29.24
N THR A 94 9.62 38.36 29.14
CA THR A 94 10.74 38.70 30.00
C THR A 94 10.36 38.82 31.47
N ASP A 95 9.13 39.16 31.81
CA ASP A 95 8.69 39.59 33.10
C ASP A 95 7.86 38.52 33.82
N GLU A 96 7.00 37.82 33.10
CA GLU A 96 6.06 36.87 33.67
C GLU A 96 5.69 35.71 32.72
N ILE A 97 5.21 34.63 33.31
CA ILE A 97 4.47 33.56 32.62
C ILE A 97 3.00 33.74 32.98
N ALA A 98 2.19 34.11 32.00
CA ALA A 98 0.76 34.35 32.14
C ALA A 98 -0.08 33.22 31.55
N VAL A 99 -1.09 32.73 32.25
CA VAL A 99 -2.10 31.77 31.76
C VAL A 99 -3.42 32.51 31.54
N ILE A 100 -3.99 32.38 30.36
CA ILE A 100 -5.14 33.14 29.89
C ILE A 100 -6.22 32.15 29.46
N GLU A 101 -7.43 32.42 29.85
CA GLU A 101 -8.61 31.74 29.37
C GLU A 101 -8.96 32.23 27.95
N ILE A 102 -9.03 31.36 26.99
CA ILE A 102 -9.33 31.70 25.59
C ILE A 102 -10.76 32.23 25.44
N LYS A 103 -11.72 31.78 26.28
CA LYS A 103 -13.12 32.16 26.20
C LYS A 103 -13.39 33.61 26.65
N THR A 104 -12.71 34.07 27.71
CA THR A 104 -12.97 35.38 28.33
C THR A 104 -11.84 36.37 28.13
N GLY A 105 -10.64 35.93 27.80
CA GLY A 105 -9.42 36.76 27.78
C GLY A 105 -8.86 37.07 29.16
N ASN A 106 -9.46 36.53 30.21
CA ASN A 106 -9.04 36.81 31.56
C ASN A 106 -7.72 36.10 31.88
N LYS A 107 -6.82 36.82 32.53
CA LYS A 107 -5.60 36.27 33.06
C LYS A 107 -5.93 35.51 34.38
N LEU A 108 -5.77 34.20 34.34
CA LEU A 108 -6.11 33.30 35.47
C LEU A 108 -4.96 33.12 36.45
N LEU A 109 -3.75 33.00 35.95
CA LEU A 109 -2.51 32.81 36.71
C LEU A 109 -1.41 33.66 36.12
N SER A 110 -0.53 34.12 37.01
CA SER A 110 0.72 34.79 36.66
C SER A 110 1.81 34.36 37.59
N ARG A 111 2.99 34.10 37.05
CA ARG A 111 4.20 33.77 37.80
C ARG A 111 5.36 34.58 37.28
N SER A 112 6.11 35.28 38.15
CA SER A 112 7.27 36.06 37.73
C SER A 112 8.36 35.14 37.20
N THR A 113 8.97 35.55 36.08
CA THR A 113 10.11 34.85 35.45
C THR A 113 11.34 34.86 36.38
N GLU A 114 11.49 35.92 37.24
CA GLU A 114 12.51 36.02 38.26
C GLU A 114 12.39 34.89 39.29
N SER A 115 11.17 34.61 39.78
CA SER A 115 10.91 33.52 40.73
C SER A 115 11.18 32.11 40.17
N CYS A 116 11.23 31.98 38.85
CA CYS A 116 11.50 30.74 38.13
C CYS A 116 12.94 30.65 37.60
N GLY A 117 13.77 31.69 37.82
CA GLY A 117 15.16 31.73 37.31
C GLY A 117 15.26 31.97 35.78
N LEU A 118 14.20 32.45 35.16
CA LEU A 118 14.11 32.65 33.68
C LEU A 118 14.40 34.08 33.24
N GLN A 119 14.74 35.01 34.17
CA GLN A 119 14.90 36.42 33.89
C GLN A 119 15.96 36.76 32.81
N GLN A 120 17.02 35.93 32.72
CA GLN A 120 18.10 36.09 31.74
C GLN A 120 18.03 35.07 30.56
N ALA A 121 16.90 34.39 30.41
CA ALA A 121 16.74 33.46 29.31
C ALA A 121 16.73 34.23 27.99
N SER A 122 17.55 33.83 27.02
CA SER A 122 17.69 34.45 25.72
C SER A 122 17.07 33.58 24.61
N SER A 123 16.95 32.29 24.85
CA SER A 123 16.34 31.33 23.91
C SER A 123 15.71 30.18 24.66
N ILE A 124 14.51 29.79 24.24
CA ILE A 124 13.78 28.65 24.82
C ILE A 124 13.29 27.76 23.67
N TYR A 125 13.51 26.46 23.83
CA TYR A 125 12.91 25.45 22.97
C TYR A 125 12.04 24.51 23.78
N GLN A 126 10.79 24.37 23.38
CA GLN A 126 9.84 23.44 23.94
C GLN A 126 9.32 22.49 22.85
N PRO A 127 9.54 21.17 22.97
CA PRO A 127 8.87 20.20 22.12
C PRO A 127 7.37 20.20 22.38
N GLN A 128 6.55 20.14 21.34
CA GLN A 128 5.08 20.15 21.49
C GLN A 128 4.52 18.90 22.20
N SER A 129 5.27 17.79 22.14
CA SER A 129 4.87 16.51 22.76
C SER A 129 5.27 16.34 24.21
N ASN A 130 6.12 17.23 24.74
CA ASN A 130 6.68 17.09 26.08
C ASN A 130 6.81 18.46 26.76
N LEU A 131 6.71 18.47 28.08
CA LEU A 131 6.97 19.66 28.92
C LEU A 131 8.46 19.90 29.13
N GLN A 132 9.31 18.89 28.94
CA GLN A 132 10.77 19.04 29.06
C GLN A 132 11.25 20.01 27.99
N SER A 133 11.89 21.06 28.39
CA SER A 133 12.33 22.18 27.57
C SER A 133 13.80 22.44 27.76
N ALA A 134 14.44 23.06 26.80
CA ALA A 134 15.80 23.55 26.89
C ALA A 134 15.80 25.10 26.95
N PHE A 135 16.62 25.65 27.78
CA PHE A 135 16.76 27.08 28.05
C PHE A 135 18.21 27.50 27.81
N GLY A 136 18.41 28.47 26.95
CA GLY A 136 19.67 29.14 26.72
C GLY A 136 19.65 30.53 27.35
N PHE A 137 20.75 30.90 28.02
CA PHE A 137 20.86 32.15 28.76
C PHE A 137 21.84 33.13 28.11
N ALA A 138 21.73 34.40 28.52
CA ALA A 138 22.60 35.48 28.02
C ALA A 138 24.07 35.32 28.47
N ASP A 139 24.34 34.62 29.53
CA ASP A 139 25.66 34.27 30.01
C ASP A 139 26.30 33.05 29.33
N GLY A 140 25.58 32.40 28.44
CA GLY A 140 26.02 31.19 27.74
C GLY A 140 25.69 29.90 28.45
N THR A 141 25.02 29.94 29.60
CA THR A 141 24.60 28.72 30.31
C THR A 141 23.42 28.04 29.60
N ILE A 142 23.37 26.72 29.72
CA ILE A 142 22.29 25.87 29.24
C ILE A 142 21.66 25.18 30.43
N ARG A 143 20.33 25.17 30.47
CA ARG A 143 19.58 24.39 31.46
C ARG A 143 18.44 23.62 30.78
N THR A 144 18.12 22.47 31.31
CA THR A 144 16.84 21.82 31.08
C THR A 144 15.82 22.25 32.12
N GLY A 145 14.58 21.90 31.90
CA GLY A 145 13.52 22.18 32.87
C GLY A 145 12.16 21.88 32.25
N ARG A 146 11.12 22.24 32.97
CA ARG A 146 9.74 22.04 32.53
C ARG A 146 8.99 23.36 32.53
N ILE A 147 8.41 23.72 31.41
CA ILE A 147 7.53 24.89 31.30
C ILE A 147 6.22 24.47 30.62
N GLY A 148 5.08 24.90 31.19
CA GLY A 148 3.77 24.67 30.58
C GLY A 148 2.70 24.21 31.56
N LEU A 149 1.55 23.83 31.03
CA LEU A 149 0.38 23.41 31.79
C LEU A 149 0.35 21.89 31.93
N VAL A 150 0.38 21.41 33.17
CA VAL A 150 0.23 19.98 33.49
C VAL A 150 -1.21 19.70 33.86
N THR A 151 -1.85 18.83 33.11
CA THR A 151 -3.22 18.40 33.37
C THR A 151 -3.23 17.02 34.05
N SER A 152 -4.00 16.92 35.13
CA SER A 152 -4.23 15.68 35.88
C SER A 152 -5.71 15.52 36.20
N TYR A 153 -6.19 14.28 36.27
CA TYR A 153 -7.57 13.99 36.66
C TYR A 153 -7.68 13.92 38.18
N VAL A 154 -8.70 14.56 38.76
CA VAL A 154 -8.94 14.56 40.17
C VAL A 154 -10.02 13.54 40.53
N PRO A 155 -9.75 12.57 41.41
CA PRO A 155 -10.78 11.70 41.96
C PRO A 155 -11.88 12.51 42.65
N GLN A 156 -13.15 12.10 42.48
CA GLN A 156 -14.31 12.84 42.97
C GLN A 156 -14.23 13.21 44.49
N ALA A 157 -13.66 12.30 45.28
CA ALA A 157 -13.45 12.52 46.73
C ALA A 157 -12.41 13.61 47.09
N LYS A 158 -11.59 14.07 46.12
CA LYS A 158 -10.54 15.08 46.32
C LYS A 158 -10.83 16.42 45.63
N ILE A 159 -12.04 16.60 45.09
CA ILE A 159 -12.42 17.84 44.44
C ILE A 159 -12.76 18.88 45.50
N PRO A 160 -12.22 20.13 45.46
CA PRO A 160 -12.60 21.20 46.37
C PRO A 160 -14.09 21.52 46.22
N ARG A 161 -14.78 21.80 47.34
CA ARG A 161 -16.23 22.09 47.32
C ARG A 161 -16.64 23.17 46.31
N GLN A 162 -15.81 24.20 46.14
CA GLN A 162 -16.04 25.28 45.16
C GLN A 162 -15.91 24.80 43.69
N ALA A 163 -15.11 23.77 43.43
CA ALA A 163 -14.95 23.18 42.09
C ALA A 163 -15.99 22.08 41.81
N GLU A 164 -16.68 21.59 42.83
CA GLU A 164 -17.72 20.56 42.72
C GLU A 164 -19.03 21.13 42.10
N SER A 165 -19.30 22.40 42.36
CA SER A 165 -20.49 23.10 41.89
C SER A 165 -20.37 23.68 40.46
N LEU A 166 -19.23 23.49 39.78
CA LEU A 166 -19.01 23.99 38.41
C LEU A 166 -19.89 23.26 37.37
N ASN A 167 -20.38 23.98 36.41
CA ASN A 167 -21.00 23.42 35.22
C ASN A 167 -19.94 22.84 34.29
N VAL A 168 -20.37 21.97 33.38
CA VAL A 168 -19.46 21.42 32.37
C VAL A 168 -18.97 22.54 31.45
N GLY A 169 -17.65 22.65 31.32
CA GLY A 169 -16.97 23.71 30.58
C GLY A 169 -16.53 24.92 31.43
N ASP A 170 -17.00 25.04 32.70
CA ASP A 170 -16.58 26.11 33.57
C ASP A 170 -15.26 25.76 34.28
N LEU A 171 -14.52 26.82 34.64
CA LEU A 171 -13.27 26.72 35.36
C LEU A 171 -13.23 27.67 36.56
N ILE A 172 -12.44 27.30 37.58
CA ILE A 172 -12.15 28.13 38.76
C ILE A 172 -10.69 28.03 39.10
N THR A 173 -10.11 29.13 39.57
CA THR A 173 -8.74 29.16 40.06
C THR A 173 -8.75 29.19 41.59
N LEU A 174 -8.10 28.20 42.23
CA LEU A 174 -7.95 28.08 43.68
C LEU A 174 -6.48 27.75 43.99
N ASP A 175 -5.83 28.52 44.85
CA ASP A 175 -4.45 28.30 45.30
C ASP A 175 -3.43 28.06 44.17
N ASN A 176 -3.47 28.89 43.12
CA ASN A 176 -2.62 28.74 41.92
C ASN A 176 -2.86 27.46 41.13
N VAL A 177 -3.99 26.81 41.29
CA VAL A 177 -4.46 25.64 40.56
C VAL A 177 -5.74 25.97 39.86
N ILE A 178 -5.82 25.59 38.57
CA ILE A 178 -7.05 25.74 37.78
C ILE A 178 -7.78 24.40 37.79
N TYR A 179 -9.05 24.42 38.16
CA TYR A 179 -9.96 23.29 38.07
C TYR A 179 -10.93 23.50 36.92
N LEU A 180 -10.95 22.56 35.96
CA LEU A 180 -11.85 22.59 34.78
C LEU A 180 -12.80 21.41 34.88
N ARG A 181 -14.11 21.67 34.83
CA ARG A 181 -15.14 20.62 34.75
C ARG A 181 -15.28 20.14 33.31
N SER A 182 -14.64 19.03 32.98
CA SER A 182 -14.62 18.51 31.59
C SER A 182 -15.87 17.69 31.23
N SER A 183 -16.49 17.03 32.21
CA SER A 183 -17.77 16.32 32.08
C SER A 183 -18.46 16.20 33.44
N LYS A 184 -19.70 15.65 33.49
CA LYS A 184 -20.47 15.51 34.75
C LYS A 184 -19.66 14.84 35.87
N ASN A 185 -18.78 13.91 35.55
CA ASN A 185 -18.03 13.11 36.52
C ASN A 185 -16.51 13.33 36.46
N ILE A 186 -16.02 14.22 35.61
CA ILE A 186 -14.57 14.39 35.39
C ILE A 186 -14.19 15.86 35.63
N THR A 187 -13.38 16.10 36.64
CA THR A 187 -12.73 17.38 36.89
C THR A 187 -11.23 17.25 36.65
N LYS A 188 -10.70 18.14 35.82
CA LYS A 188 -9.28 18.24 35.52
C LYS A 188 -8.65 19.28 36.43
N LYS A 189 -7.50 18.96 36.98
CA LYS A 189 -6.59 19.85 37.72
C LYS A 189 -5.48 20.28 36.79
N ILE A 190 -5.33 21.56 36.53
CA ILE A 190 -4.35 22.15 35.63
C ILE A 190 -3.41 23.03 36.46
N VAL A 191 -2.12 22.76 36.42
CA VAL A 191 -1.08 23.46 37.18
C VAL A 191 -0.06 24.03 36.22
N LEU A 192 0.30 25.30 36.38
CA LEU A 192 1.42 25.92 35.70
C LEU A 192 2.73 25.42 36.34
N ARG A 193 3.52 24.64 35.58
CA ARG A 193 4.90 24.32 35.98
C ARG A 193 5.87 25.21 35.22
N ALA A 194 6.88 25.69 35.95
CA ALA A 194 8.01 26.45 35.44
C ALA A 194 9.18 26.19 36.39
N ASP A 195 9.82 25.04 36.19
CA ASP A 195 10.87 24.53 37.04
C ASP A 195 12.12 24.32 36.19
N LEU A 196 13.27 24.86 36.62
CA LEU A 196 14.57 24.66 35.97
C LEU A 196 15.36 23.60 36.73
N ASP A 197 16.03 22.75 35.94
CA ASP A 197 17.02 21.83 36.47
C ASP A 197 18.36 22.56 36.73
N GLU A 198 19.30 21.87 37.31
CA GLU A 198 20.66 22.41 37.51
C GLU A 198 21.30 22.79 36.15
N PRO A 199 22.22 23.80 36.14
CA PRO A 199 22.93 24.15 34.94
C PRO A 199 23.71 22.96 34.39
N LEU A 200 23.56 22.70 33.10
CA LEU A 200 24.43 21.81 32.35
C LEU A 200 25.79 22.48 32.12
N SER A 201 26.80 21.77 31.67
CA SER A 201 28.13 22.33 31.53
C SER A 201 28.15 23.59 30.66
N ALA A 202 28.97 24.58 31.05
CA ALA A 202 29.07 25.85 30.36
C ALA A 202 30.01 25.70 29.14
N GLY A 203 29.48 25.15 28.05
CA GLY A 203 30.24 25.03 26.76
C GLY A 203 30.42 26.34 26.01
N LEU A 204 29.54 27.31 26.26
CA LEU A 204 29.55 28.65 25.61
C LEU A 204 29.72 29.74 26.65
N THR A 205 30.34 30.86 26.28
CA THR A 205 30.58 32.01 27.13
C THR A 205 29.84 33.26 26.65
N ARG A 206 28.93 33.12 25.72
CA ARG A 206 28.21 34.17 25.04
C ARG A 206 26.71 33.89 24.97
N PRO A 207 25.89 34.92 24.71
CA PRO A 207 24.43 34.77 24.62
C PRO A 207 24.03 33.70 23.62
N ILE A 208 23.17 32.75 24.07
CA ILE A 208 22.63 31.70 23.24
C ILE A 208 21.47 32.28 22.45
N ILE A 209 21.59 32.27 21.10
CA ILE A 209 20.56 32.82 20.22
C ILE A 209 19.54 31.80 19.74
N ASN A 210 19.91 30.51 19.70
CA ASN A 210 19.00 29.44 19.33
C ASN A 210 19.41 28.14 20.03
N ILE A 211 18.43 27.37 20.43
CA ILE A 211 18.61 26.09 21.13
C ILE A 211 17.60 25.06 20.61
N ASP A 212 17.95 23.79 20.61
CA ASP A 212 17.07 22.67 20.28
C ASP A 212 17.29 21.51 21.25
N LEU A 213 16.24 20.70 21.48
CA LEU A 213 16.21 19.54 22.37
C LEU A 213 15.56 18.36 21.65
N ALA A 214 16.25 17.25 21.61
CA ALA A 214 15.69 15.97 21.15
C ALA A 214 15.66 14.98 22.34
N MET A 215 14.48 14.44 22.64
CA MET A 215 14.34 13.34 23.60
C MET A 215 14.69 12.02 22.89
N THR A 216 15.66 11.29 23.44
CA THR A 216 16.06 9.99 22.92
C THR A 216 15.49 8.87 23.79
N THR A 217 15.58 7.64 23.36
CA THR A 217 15.05 6.46 24.12
C THR A 217 15.62 6.39 25.54
N ASN A 218 16.89 6.78 25.71
CA ASN A 218 17.61 6.64 26.99
C ASN A 218 18.13 7.97 27.51
N GLY A 219 17.55 9.11 27.16
CA GLY A 219 18.01 10.41 27.61
C GLY A 219 17.60 11.56 26.71
N PHE A 220 18.46 12.54 26.54
CA PHE A 220 18.22 13.68 25.65
C PHE A 220 19.50 14.17 24.95
N CYS A 221 19.32 14.87 23.87
CA CYS A 221 20.40 15.56 23.14
C CYS A 221 20.01 17.05 22.96
N ILE A 222 20.89 17.95 23.39
CA ILE A 222 20.71 19.38 23.27
C ILE A 222 21.76 19.92 22.30
N ALA A 223 21.36 20.88 21.48
CA ALA A 223 22.29 21.67 20.69
C ALA A 223 21.94 23.15 20.85
N ALA A 224 22.94 23.98 21.09
CA ALA A 224 22.81 25.40 21.26
C ALA A 224 23.81 26.16 20.37
N ILE A 225 23.45 27.36 19.93
CA ILE A 225 24.31 28.23 19.12
C ILE A 225 24.36 29.60 19.73
N ASP A 226 25.59 30.18 19.79
CA ASP A 226 25.84 31.52 20.28
C ASP A 226 25.72 32.60 19.18
N ASP A 227 25.91 33.87 19.57
CA ASP A 227 25.84 35.03 18.70
C ASP A 227 26.97 35.09 17.65
N ARG A 228 28.06 34.31 17.81
CA ARG A 228 29.17 34.13 16.84
C ARG A 228 29.06 32.90 15.97
N GLY A 229 28.04 32.05 16.18
CA GLY A 229 27.89 30.83 15.42
C GLY A 229 28.65 29.63 15.97
N ASN A 230 29.21 29.69 17.20
CA ASN A 230 29.75 28.50 17.88
C ASN A 230 28.60 27.59 18.32
N ILE A 231 28.79 26.30 18.14
CA ILE A 231 27.75 25.30 18.39
C ILE A 231 28.19 24.42 19.53
N HIS A 232 27.39 24.34 20.57
CA HIS A 232 27.58 23.38 21.65
C HIS A 232 26.58 22.25 21.52
N VAL A 233 27.04 21.01 21.64
CA VAL A 233 26.22 19.80 21.62
C VAL A 233 26.49 19.01 22.88
N GLU A 234 25.43 18.65 23.57
CA GLU A 234 25.45 17.83 24.77
C GLU A 234 24.45 16.68 24.68
N LYS A 235 24.88 15.48 25.02
CA LYS A 235 24.05 14.29 25.04
C LYS A 235 24.14 13.63 26.42
N SER A 236 23.01 13.58 27.12
CA SER A 236 22.86 12.90 28.37
C SER A 236 22.14 11.58 28.21
N SER A 237 22.70 10.52 28.76
CA SER A 237 22.08 9.18 28.73
C SER A 237 21.86 8.66 30.14
N PHE A 238 20.65 8.16 30.40
CA PHE A 238 20.26 7.57 31.66
C PHE A 238 20.44 6.05 31.59
N GLN A 239 21.28 5.52 32.48
CA GLN A 239 21.46 4.07 32.61
C GLN A 239 20.93 3.65 33.98
N LYS A 240 19.93 2.78 33.96
CA LYS A 240 19.41 2.19 35.22
C LYS A 240 20.08 0.84 35.44
N ASN A 241 20.80 0.70 36.54
CA ASN A 241 21.33 -0.58 36.93
C ASN A 241 20.17 -1.47 37.41
N LEU A 242 19.86 -2.51 36.65
CA LEU A 242 18.73 -3.43 36.93
C LEU A 242 18.94 -4.24 38.26
N ILE A 243 20.16 -4.27 38.81
CA ILE A 243 20.48 -5.03 40.00
C ILE A 243 20.40 -4.13 41.26
N THR A 244 20.93 -2.91 41.16
CA THR A 244 21.00 -1.98 42.31
C THR A 244 19.87 -0.95 42.32
N ASP A 245 19.04 -0.90 41.26
CA ASP A 245 17.98 0.11 41.03
C ASP A 245 18.50 1.56 40.98
N GLU A 246 19.82 1.75 40.99
CA GLU A 246 20.48 3.06 40.91
C GLU A 246 20.47 3.55 39.42
N SER A 247 20.15 4.83 39.27
CA SER A 247 20.22 5.50 37.97
C SER A 247 21.52 6.31 37.90
N SER A 248 22.36 6.00 36.92
CA SER A 248 23.53 6.81 36.58
C SER A 248 23.25 7.65 35.34
N VAL A 249 23.72 8.89 35.34
CA VAL A 249 23.67 9.80 34.21
C VAL A 249 25.06 9.92 33.62
N SER A 250 25.25 9.60 32.37
CA SER A 250 26.48 9.88 31.63
C SER A 250 26.23 11.01 30.65
N THR A 251 27.04 12.04 30.70
CA THR A 251 26.95 13.19 29.81
C THR A 251 28.20 13.28 28.96
N LEU A 252 28.01 13.41 27.65
CA LEU A 252 29.05 13.67 26.66
C LEU A 252 28.76 15.00 26.00
N GLU A 253 29.77 15.83 25.83
CA GLU A 253 29.65 17.17 25.27
C GLU A 253 30.80 17.52 24.32
N THR A 254 30.53 18.46 23.42
CA THR A 254 31.53 19.04 22.53
C THR A 254 31.11 20.44 22.09
N THR A 255 32.10 21.28 21.80
CA THR A 255 31.87 22.60 21.21
C THR A 255 32.58 22.70 19.88
N LEU A 256 31.80 22.85 18.82
CA LEU A 256 32.29 23.12 17.48
C LEU A 256 32.51 24.60 17.34
N LYS A 257 33.81 25.02 17.20
CA LYS A 257 34.19 26.38 16.89
C LYS A 257 34.26 26.53 15.37
N GLU A 258 33.53 27.47 14.83
CA GLU A 258 33.58 27.76 13.41
C GLU A 258 34.83 28.55 13.08
N GLU A 259 35.64 28.07 12.12
CA GLU A 259 36.75 28.84 11.53
C GLU A 259 36.19 29.98 10.69
N GLN A 260 36.80 31.13 10.73
CA GLN A 260 36.46 32.50 10.32
C GLN A 260 35.56 32.77 9.12
N ASP A 261 35.14 31.82 8.31
CA ASP A 261 34.47 32.06 7.01
C ASP A 261 32.94 32.05 7.01
N HIS A 262 32.26 31.54 8.07
CA HIS A 262 30.79 31.47 8.13
C HIS A 262 30.22 31.75 9.53
N SER A 263 30.48 32.93 10.08
CA SER A 263 29.98 33.38 11.39
C SER A 263 28.47 33.65 11.45
N ASP A 264 27.73 33.38 10.38
CA ASP A 264 26.29 33.73 10.25
C ASP A 264 25.32 32.63 10.56
N PHE A 265 25.74 31.50 11.13
CA PHE A 265 24.79 30.47 11.59
C PHE A 265 23.88 31.01 12.69
N ARG A 266 22.55 30.81 12.54
CA ARG A 266 21.51 31.31 13.46
C ARG A 266 20.53 30.26 13.91
N PHE A 267 20.42 29.13 13.22
CA PHE A 267 19.46 28.07 13.55
C PHE A 267 20.18 26.75 13.74
N VAL A 268 19.87 26.06 14.82
CA VAL A 268 20.36 24.72 15.12
C VAL A 268 19.17 23.77 15.34
N ARG A 269 19.23 22.55 14.76
CA ARG A 269 18.23 21.52 14.94
C ARG A 269 18.90 20.15 15.07
N VAL A 270 18.35 19.33 15.97
CA VAL A 270 18.79 17.96 16.22
C VAL A 270 17.74 17.00 15.66
N SER A 271 18.15 15.89 15.07
CA SER A 271 17.22 14.83 14.68
C SER A 271 16.51 14.24 15.90
N GLY A 272 15.30 13.70 15.72
CA GLY A 272 14.55 13.09 16.85
C GLY A 272 15.27 11.94 17.53
N LEU A 273 16.19 11.26 16.83
CA LEU A 273 17.04 10.21 17.39
C LEU A 273 18.29 10.74 18.10
N GLY A 274 18.60 12.05 18.01
CA GLY A 274 19.82 12.64 18.58
C GLY A 274 21.11 12.12 17.92
N ASP A 275 21.06 11.74 16.64
CA ASP A 275 22.20 11.22 15.88
C ASP A 275 22.71 12.13 14.79
N GLN A 276 21.93 13.16 14.39
CA GLN A 276 22.30 14.15 13.39
C GLN A 276 22.03 15.57 13.90
N LEU A 277 22.93 16.48 13.51
CA LEU A 277 22.85 17.91 13.79
C LEU A 277 22.78 18.68 12.49
N PHE A 278 21.83 19.60 12.42
CA PHE A 278 21.63 20.50 11.27
C PHE A 278 21.81 21.93 11.73
N VAL A 279 22.62 22.68 11.01
CA VAL A 279 22.88 24.08 11.29
C VAL A 279 22.64 24.92 10.05
N PHE A 280 21.93 26.04 10.18
CA PHE A 280 21.52 26.85 9.05
C PHE A 280 21.90 28.30 9.25
N THR A 281 22.33 28.96 8.17
CA THR A 281 22.42 30.42 8.08
C THR A 281 21.08 31.01 7.65
N PRO A 282 20.78 32.27 7.95
CA PRO A 282 19.60 32.95 7.42
C PRO A 282 19.51 32.90 5.89
N SER A 283 20.62 32.96 5.18
CA SER A 283 20.68 32.89 3.70
C SER A 283 20.38 31.48 3.13
N GLY A 284 20.17 30.45 3.99
CA GLY A 284 19.84 29.11 3.57
C GLY A 284 21.02 28.21 3.25
N PHE A 285 22.26 28.64 3.60
CA PHE A 285 23.41 27.73 3.63
C PHE A 285 23.29 26.82 4.88
N PHE A 286 23.57 25.50 4.74
CA PHE A 286 23.47 24.58 5.86
C PHE A 286 24.62 23.61 5.90
N LYS A 287 24.87 23.09 7.11
CA LYS A 287 25.79 21.98 7.39
C LYS A 287 25.04 20.88 8.14
N ARG A 288 25.34 19.62 7.80
CA ARG A 288 24.83 18.44 8.51
C ARG A 288 25.99 17.64 9.09
N PHE A 289 25.93 17.40 10.38
CA PHE A 289 26.90 16.59 11.11
C PHE A 289 26.23 15.32 11.61
N VAL A 290 26.97 14.21 11.64
CA VAL A 290 26.61 13.01 12.41
C VAL A 290 27.22 13.16 13.79
N ILE A 291 26.36 13.05 14.82
CA ILE A 291 26.68 13.22 16.24
C ILE A 291 26.35 11.96 17.05
N ARG A 292 26.47 10.77 16.44
CA ARG A 292 26.35 9.49 17.18
C ARG A 292 27.36 9.42 18.29
N ASP A 293 28.60 9.79 17.97
CA ASP A 293 29.63 10.12 18.95
C ASP A 293 29.73 11.65 19.05
N VAL A 294 29.23 12.17 20.14
CA VAL A 294 29.21 13.62 20.39
C VAL A 294 30.62 14.21 20.57
N THR A 295 31.57 13.40 21.02
CA THR A 295 32.95 13.87 21.22
C THR A 295 33.71 14.10 19.90
N SER A 296 33.26 13.46 18.81
CA SER A 296 33.86 13.59 17.48
C SER A 296 32.81 13.77 16.37
N PRO A 297 32.11 14.90 16.29
CA PRO A 297 31.12 15.18 15.25
C PRO A 297 31.75 15.19 13.86
N VAL A 298 31.13 14.47 12.92
CA VAL A 298 31.65 14.37 11.54
C VAL A 298 30.76 15.15 10.58
N LEU A 299 31.35 16.09 9.83
CA LEU A 299 30.66 16.81 8.77
C LEU A 299 30.40 15.87 7.60
N MET A 300 29.13 15.69 7.25
CA MET A 300 28.66 14.81 6.17
C MET A 300 28.25 15.58 4.94
N GLU A 301 27.59 16.73 5.11
CA GLU A 301 27.00 17.49 4.02
C GLU A 301 27.10 18.99 4.30
N GLN A 302 27.40 19.78 3.26
CA GLN A 302 27.28 21.23 3.31
C GLN A 302 26.87 21.74 1.94
N ARG A 303 25.86 22.61 1.87
CA ARG A 303 25.41 23.25 0.64
C ARG A 303 24.42 24.37 0.85
N GLN A 304 24.11 25.10 -0.24
CA GLN A 304 23.03 26.08 -0.28
C GLN A 304 21.71 25.38 -0.56
N LEU A 305 20.71 25.57 0.31
CA LEU A 305 19.34 25.02 0.14
C LEU A 305 18.40 26.01 -0.55
N LEU A 306 18.43 27.28 -0.13
CA LEU A 306 17.57 28.32 -0.68
C LEU A 306 18.20 29.01 -1.89
N GLN A 307 17.34 29.51 -2.78
CA GLN A 307 17.75 30.37 -3.88
C GLN A 307 18.31 31.69 -3.34
N LYS A 308 19.20 32.32 -4.12
CA LYS A 308 19.74 33.65 -3.80
C LYS A 308 18.60 34.66 -3.54
N ASN A 309 18.78 35.53 -2.54
CA ASN A 309 17.85 36.57 -2.09
C ASN A 309 16.60 36.06 -1.31
N ARG A 310 16.67 34.88 -0.71
CA ARG A 310 15.68 34.44 0.24
C ARG A 310 16.30 34.21 1.62
N THR A 311 15.55 34.52 2.68
CA THR A 311 16.03 34.36 4.04
C THR A 311 15.09 33.45 4.85
N ILE A 312 15.68 32.54 5.60
CA ILE A 312 14.96 31.67 6.52
C ILE A 312 14.40 32.53 7.67
N THR A 313 13.11 32.41 7.92
CA THR A 313 12.46 33.08 9.06
C THR A 313 12.22 32.13 10.22
N HIS A 314 11.78 30.90 9.93
CA HIS A 314 11.44 29.89 10.95
C HIS A 314 11.85 28.49 10.48
N ILE A 315 12.27 27.65 11.43
CA ILE A 315 12.48 26.22 11.22
C ILE A 315 11.87 25.48 12.40
N THR A 316 11.05 24.48 12.10
CA THR A 316 10.50 23.59 13.15
C THR A 316 10.64 22.14 12.74
N ARG A 317 10.70 21.25 13.72
CA ARG A 317 10.74 19.80 13.53
C ARG A 317 9.31 19.25 13.46
N LEU A 318 9.07 18.34 12.52
CA LEU A 318 7.79 17.63 12.41
C LEU A 318 7.75 16.41 13.34
N PHE A 319 6.55 15.91 13.56
CA PHE A 319 6.32 14.64 14.26
C PHE A 319 7.16 13.52 13.64
N GLY A 320 7.72 12.65 14.47
CA GLY A 320 8.67 11.60 14.04
C GLY A 320 10.14 12.06 14.04
N GLY A 321 10.38 13.38 14.04
CA GLY A 321 11.70 13.95 14.31
C GLY A 321 12.74 13.87 13.19
N SER A 322 12.39 13.29 12.03
CA SER A 322 13.32 13.13 10.90
C SER A 322 13.18 14.23 9.85
N SER A 323 12.03 14.92 9.83
CA SER A 323 11.73 16.00 8.89
C SER A 323 11.65 17.35 9.56
N PHE A 324 11.96 18.40 8.78
CA PHE A 324 11.88 19.79 9.19
C PHE A 324 11.02 20.58 8.22
N VAL A 325 10.32 21.59 8.75
CA VAL A 325 9.62 22.61 7.97
C VAL A 325 10.41 23.90 8.07
N LEU A 326 10.70 24.50 6.93
CA LEU A 326 11.42 25.77 6.78
C LEU A 326 10.49 26.78 6.15
N GLY A 327 10.27 27.92 6.81
CA GLY A 327 9.57 29.07 6.28
C GLY A 327 10.55 30.19 5.90
N ASP A 328 10.31 30.90 4.80
CA ASP A 328 11.15 31.98 4.31
C ASP A 328 10.41 33.34 4.25
N ASP A 329 11.15 34.37 3.93
CA ASP A 329 10.68 35.75 3.80
C ASP A 329 9.86 36.00 2.52
N SER A 330 9.93 35.10 1.55
CA SER A 330 9.09 35.15 0.35
C SER A 330 7.69 34.58 0.54
N GLY A 331 7.41 33.95 1.70
CA GLY A 331 6.17 33.24 2.00
C GLY A 331 6.19 31.79 1.49
N THR A 332 7.36 31.26 1.20
CA THR A 332 7.50 29.87 0.79
C THR A 332 7.79 29.00 2.02
N THR A 333 7.13 27.87 2.07
CA THR A 333 7.36 26.84 3.10
C THR A 333 7.90 25.59 2.43
N SER A 334 9.06 25.11 2.88
CA SER A 334 9.74 23.93 2.33
C SER A 334 9.83 22.82 3.37
N ILE A 335 9.58 21.58 2.94
CA ILE A 335 9.75 20.39 3.76
C ILE A 335 11.07 19.74 3.40
N LEU A 336 11.85 19.41 4.41
CA LEU A 336 13.20 18.86 4.31
C LEU A 336 13.29 17.54 5.08
N PHE A 337 13.91 16.54 4.48
CA PHE A 337 14.39 15.35 5.20
C PHE A 337 15.63 14.74 4.52
N THR A 338 16.33 13.89 5.25
CA THR A 338 17.51 13.16 4.75
C THR A 338 17.08 11.86 4.07
N SER A 339 17.55 11.64 2.84
CA SER A 339 17.28 10.40 2.09
C SER A 339 18.54 9.87 1.43
N ARG A 340 18.54 8.59 1.05
CA ARG A 340 19.64 7.99 0.27
C ARG A 340 19.80 8.70 -1.07
N ASP A 341 21.00 9.09 -1.40
CA ASP A 341 21.35 9.69 -2.68
C ASP A 341 22.72 9.24 -3.15
N THR A 342 22.75 8.53 -4.27
CA THR A 342 23.99 8.08 -4.90
C THR A 342 24.62 9.15 -5.81
N GLY A 343 23.91 10.23 -6.10
CA GLY A 343 24.35 11.29 -7.02
C GLY A 343 25.13 12.44 -6.35
N LEU A 344 24.93 12.66 -5.05
CA LEU A 344 25.68 13.63 -4.25
C LEU A 344 26.76 12.86 -3.48
N ASN A 345 28.03 13.21 -3.68
CA ASN A 345 29.18 12.60 -2.99
C ASN A 345 29.20 12.97 -1.49
N THR A 346 28.16 12.58 -0.75
CA THR A 346 28.13 12.68 0.72
C THR A 346 28.85 11.47 1.32
N LYS A 347 29.57 11.65 2.41
CA LYS A 347 30.39 10.61 3.02
C LYS A 347 29.58 9.40 3.52
N ASP A 348 28.29 9.61 3.87
CA ASP A 348 27.38 8.58 4.39
C ASP A 348 26.34 8.10 3.36
N GLY A 349 26.39 8.61 2.11
CA GLY A 349 25.41 8.28 1.06
C GLY A 349 23.99 8.82 1.33
N LEU A 350 23.86 9.75 2.28
CA LEU A 350 22.59 10.42 2.61
C LEU A 350 22.68 11.89 2.21
N ALA A 351 21.61 12.43 1.66
CA ALA A 351 21.48 13.85 1.35
C ALA A 351 20.18 14.44 1.89
N THR A 352 20.26 15.66 2.39
CA THR A 352 19.09 16.42 2.82
C THR A 352 18.38 16.99 1.59
N LYS A 353 17.11 16.69 1.37
CA LYS A 353 16.36 17.11 0.18
C LYS A 353 15.12 17.92 0.55
N ILE A 354 14.79 18.88 -0.30
CA ILE A 354 13.50 19.57 -0.28
C ILE A 354 12.53 18.66 -1.06
N THR A 355 11.54 18.14 -0.36
CA THR A 355 10.59 17.19 -0.94
C THR A 355 9.30 17.84 -1.37
N ALA A 356 8.91 18.91 -0.69
CA ALA A 356 7.76 19.71 -1.04
C ALA A 356 8.03 21.20 -0.79
N THR A 357 7.37 22.03 -1.59
CA THR A 357 7.41 23.47 -1.46
C THR A 357 5.99 24.02 -1.62
N PHE A 358 5.53 24.78 -0.63
CA PHE A 358 4.25 25.47 -0.66
C PHE A 358 4.52 26.96 -0.80
N SER A 359 3.86 27.60 -1.77
CA SER A 359 3.86 29.07 -1.86
C SER A 359 2.61 29.61 -1.19
N SER A 360 2.77 30.58 -0.31
CA SER A 360 1.63 31.29 0.28
C SER A 360 1.00 32.29 -0.70
N ARG A 361 1.62 32.50 -1.87
CA ARG A 361 1.05 33.34 -2.94
C ARG A 361 0.42 32.46 -3.99
N PRO A 362 -0.92 32.43 -4.14
CA PRO A 362 -1.53 31.90 -5.35
C PRO A 362 -1.08 32.76 -6.55
N ASN A 363 -1.07 32.17 -7.75
CA ASN A 363 -0.63 32.82 -9.00
C ASN A 363 -1.45 34.06 -9.42
N ASP A 364 -2.32 34.57 -8.59
CA ASP A 364 -3.16 35.72 -8.90
C ASP A 364 -2.41 37.04 -8.72
N SER A 365 -2.28 37.73 -9.82
CA SER A 365 -1.57 39.01 -10.02
C SER A 365 -2.04 40.16 -9.10
N TYR A 366 -3.11 40.02 -8.36
CA TYR A 366 -3.67 41.05 -7.47
C TYR A 366 -2.99 41.12 -6.09
N GLN A 367 -2.32 40.05 -5.65
CA GLN A 367 -1.72 39.99 -4.30
C GLN A 367 -0.20 40.24 -4.23
N GLN A 368 0.43 40.66 -5.31
CA GLN A 368 1.89 40.84 -5.39
C GLN A 368 2.48 41.93 -4.48
N LYS A 369 1.66 42.74 -3.81
CA LYS A 369 2.13 43.91 -2.99
C LYS A 369 2.09 43.67 -1.47
N LYS A 370 1.54 42.60 -0.95
CA LYS A 370 1.54 42.33 0.50
C LYS A 370 2.73 41.47 0.91
N ASP A 371 3.31 41.79 2.06
CA ASP A 371 4.39 41.02 2.69
C ASP A 371 3.87 39.63 3.06
N ALA A 372 4.33 38.58 2.37
CA ALA A 372 3.88 37.21 2.58
C ALA A 372 4.84 36.39 3.47
N ARG A 373 5.82 37.05 4.10
CA ARG A 373 6.81 36.40 4.99
C ARG A 373 6.14 35.44 5.98
N ILE A 374 6.70 34.27 6.17
CA ILE A 374 6.25 33.34 7.21
C ILE A 374 6.64 33.90 8.59
N THR A 375 5.64 34.07 9.46
CA THR A 375 5.81 34.71 10.78
C THR A 375 5.75 33.72 11.93
N ALA A 376 5.10 32.56 11.76
CA ALA A 376 5.04 31.51 12.74
C ALA A 376 4.77 30.13 12.10
N ILE A 377 5.28 29.08 12.69
CA ILE A 377 5.04 27.69 12.31
C ILE A 377 4.75 26.89 13.58
N SER A 378 3.71 26.06 13.53
CA SER A 378 3.35 25.15 14.63
C SER A 378 3.16 23.74 14.09
N SER A 379 3.92 22.75 14.57
CA SER A 379 3.80 21.35 14.15
C SER A 379 2.86 20.59 15.10
N SER A 380 2.16 19.56 14.59
CA SER A 380 1.38 18.65 15.44
C SER A 380 2.30 17.72 16.24
N PRO A 381 1.95 17.38 17.48
CA PRO A 381 2.65 16.35 18.25
C PRO A 381 2.21 14.92 17.91
N ARG A 382 1.26 14.71 16.99
CA ARG A 382 0.63 13.41 16.72
C ARG A 382 0.72 12.95 15.27
N SER A 383 0.77 13.89 14.34
CA SER A 383 0.75 13.60 12.90
C SER A 383 1.71 14.51 12.14
N ARG A 384 1.79 14.34 10.84
CA ARG A 384 2.55 15.21 9.93
C ARG A 384 1.81 16.52 9.59
N LEU A 385 0.77 16.84 10.34
CA LEU A 385 0.02 18.09 10.22
C LEU A 385 0.82 19.24 10.84
N PHE A 386 0.81 20.39 10.19
CA PHE A 386 1.41 21.62 10.73
C PHE A 386 0.65 22.85 10.24
N ALA A 387 0.71 23.89 11.03
CA ALA A 387 0.10 25.18 10.70
C ALA A 387 1.18 26.24 10.43
N ILE A 388 0.94 27.11 9.48
CA ILE A 388 1.77 28.26 9.16
C ILE A 388 0.94 29.54 9.24
N ALA A 389 1.55 30.64 9.68
CA ALA A 389 1.01 31.97 9.61
C ALA A 389 1.93 32.86 8.78
N SER A 390 1.36 33.73 7.96
CA SER A 390 2.10 34.68 7.12
C SER A 390 1.79 36.13 7.46
N ALA A 391 2.69 37.03 7.14
CA ALA A 391 2.60 38.44 7.49
C ALA A 391 1.42 39.19 6.83
N ASP A 392 0.86 38.64 5.77
CA ASP A 392 -0.36 39.09 5.11
C ASP A 392 -1.65 38.68 5.85
N GLY A 393 -1.52 37.94 6.98
CA GLY A 393 -2.62 37.50 7.83
C GLY A 393 -3.23 36.17 7.49
N PHE A 394 -2.75 35.45 6.46
CA PHE A 394 -3.21 34.10 6.19
C PHE A 394 -2.69 33.10 7.23
N VAL A 395 -3.59 32.20 7.65
CA VAL A 395 -3.22 31.04 8.45
C VAL A 395 -3.62 29.78 7.67
N ARG A 396 -2.69 28.87 7.47
CA ARG A 396 -2.90 27.63 6.71
C ARG A 396 -2.52 26.42 7.51
N LEU A 397 -3.35 25.39 7.39
CA LEU A 397 -3.08 24.06 7.90
C LEU A 397 -2.65 23.16 6.73
N LEU A 398 -1.49 22.53 6.87
CA LEU A 398 -0.86 21.74 5.80
C LEU A 398 -0.51 20.35 6.30
N HIS A 399 -0.53 19.38 5.39
CA HIS A 399 -0.04 18.03 5.65
C HIS A 399 1.25 17.77 4.89
N ALA A 400 2.29 17.34 5.61
CA ALA A 400 3.65 17.29 5.05
C ALA A 400 3.83 16.21 3.99
N SER A 401 3.28 15.00 4.19
CA SER A 401 3.56 13.86 3.33
C SER A 401 2.76 13.87 2.04
N ASN A 402 1.47 14.21 2.09
CA ASN A 402 0.65 14.25 0.88
C ASN A 402 0.70 15.60 0.15
N HIS A 403 1.52 16.54 0.63
CA HIS A 403 1.77 17.85 0.05
C HIS A 403 0.47 18.66 -0.19
N SER A 404 -0.51 18.57 0.72
CA SER A 404 -1.80 19.24 0.58
C SER A 404 -1.99 20.38 1.57
N ILE A 405 -2.71 21.41 1.14
CA ILE A 405 -3.30 22.43 2.02
C ILE A 405 -4.61 21.85 2.51
N VAL A 406 -4.69 21.58 3.81
CA VAL A 406 -5.85 20.97 4.47
C VAL A 406 -6.94 22.01 4.70
N ALA A 407 -6.56 23.19 5.21
CA ALA A 407 -7.47 24.31 5.45
C ALA A 407 -6.74 25.65 5.29
N GLU A 408 -7.46 26.66 4.89
CA GLU A 408 -6.98 28.04 4.77
C GLU A 408 -7.95 29.02 5.41
N ILE A 409 -7.44 29.85 6.32
CA ILE A 409 -8.14 30.95 6.97
C ILE A 409 -7.63 32.24 6.34
N SER A 410 -8.49 32.93 5.61
CA SER A 410 -8.13 34.17 4.94
C SER A 410 -8.54 35.42 5.75
N PRO A 411 -7.70 36.44 5.81
CA PRO A 411 -8.04 37.69 6.53
C PRO A 411 -9.21 38.45 5.91
N GLU A 412 -9.57 38.18 4.66
CA GLU A 412 -10.71 38.82 3.96
C GLU A 412 -12.07 38.26 4.42
N LYS A 413 -12.10 36.95 4.75
CA LYS A 413 -13.35 36.33 5.25
C LYS A 413 -13.54 36.54 6.76
N GLU A 414 -12.43 36.63 7.49
CA GLU A 414 -12.44 36.78 8.93
C GLU A 414 -11.39 37.83 9.34
N SER A 415 -11.75 39.10 9.34
CA SER A 415 -10.84 40.21 9.72
C SER A 415 -10.56 40.26 11.23
N VAL A 416 -10.15 39.13 11.78
CA VAL A 416 -9.97 38.92 13.24
C VAL A 416 -8.58 39.32 13.71
N LEU A 417 -7.56 39.11 12.88
CA LEU A 417 -6.19 39.52 13.16
C LEU A 417 -5.93 40.88 12.53
N THR A 418 -5.61 41.88 13.34
CA THR A 418 -5.38 43.26 12.88
C THR A 418 -3.91 43.51 12.53
N GLN A 419 -2.99 42.69 13.03
CA GLN A 419 -1.55 42.75 12.80
C GLN A 419 -0.99 41.42 12.31
N LYS A 420 0.30 41.36 12.00
CA LYS A 420 1.01 40.14 11.63
C LYS A 420 0.94 39.12 12.77
N PRO A 421 0.47 37.89 12.53
CA PRO A 421 0.48 36.85 13.55
C PRO A 421 1.91 36.61 14.05
N ARG A 422 2.11 36.64 15.37
CA ARG A 422 3.41 36.44 16.03
C ARG A 422 3.54 35.04 16.62
N VAL A 423 2.41 34.52 17.10
CA VAL A 423 2.31 33.19 17.69
C VAL A 423 1.23 32.40 16.96
N LEU A 424 1.54 31.16 16.67
CA LEU A 424 0.60 30.19 16.14
C LEU A 424 0.74 28.90 16.93
N LEU A 425 -0.37 28.34 17.42
CA LEU A 425 -0.39 27.14 18.24
C LEU A 425 -1.45 26.17 17.72
N LEU A 426 -1.02 24.98 17.37
CA LEU A 426 -1.90 23.87 17.03
C LEU A 426 -2.12 23.01 18.27
N GLY A 427 -3.36 22.77 18.67
CA GLY A 427 -3.69 21.97 19.84
C GLY A 427 -3.24 20.52 19.71
N SER A 428 -2.95 19.88 20.84
CA SER A 428 -2.44 18.49 20.89
C SER A 428 -3.38 17.45 20.28
N ARG A 429 -4.68 17.75 20.16
CA ARG A 429 -5.69 16.92 19.49
C ARG A 429 -5.98 17.33 18.06
N GLU A 430 -5.28 18.36 17.53
CA GLU A 430 -5.47 18.90 16.18
C GLU A 430 -6.87 19.51 15.95
N GLN A 431 -7.65 19.73 17.01
CA GLN A 431 -8.99 20.26 16.95
C GLN A 431 -9.06 21.76 17.23
N ASN A 432 -7.99 22.36 17.71
CA ASN A 432 -7.93 23.77 18.07
C ASN A 432 -6.70 24.42 17.43
N LEU A 433 -6.92 25.60 16.84
CA LEU A 433 -5.86 26.43 16.31
C LEU A 433 -5.98 27.80 16.95
N VAL A 434 -4.88 28.31 17.50
CA VAL A 434 -4.84 29.62 18.17
C VAL A 434 -3.76 30.48 17.55
N ALA A 435 -4.09 31.72 17.22
CA ALA A 435 -3.14 32.71 16.73
C ALA A 435 -3.21 34.00 17.58
N TYR A 436 -2.04 34.63 17.78
CA TYR A 436 -1.89 35.87 18.47
C TYR A 436 -1.07 36.85 17.65
N ASP A 437 -1.58 38.09 17.44
CA ASP A 437 -0.96 39.13 16.63
C ASP A 437 -0.28 40.25 17.43
N GLY A 438 -0.32 40.17 18.75
CA GLY A 438 0.16 41.22 19.68
C GLY A 438 -0.93 42.10 20.23
N LYS A 439 -2.15 42.07 19.67
CA LYS A 439 -3.33 42.81 20.12
C LYS A 439 -4.56 41.94 20.24
N ASN A 440 -4.70 40.95 19.37
CA ASN A 440 -5.85 40.07 19.32
C ASN A 440 -5.39 38.61 19.46
N LEU A 441 -6.17 37.86 20.23
CA LEU A 441 -6.07 36.41 20.37
C LEU A 441 -7.27 35.80 19.65
N ALA A 442 -7.02 35.04 18.63
CA ALA A 442 -8.05 34.34 17.85
C ALA A 442 -7.92 32.83 18.02
N SER A 443 -9.04 32.15 18.16
CA SER A 443 -9.13 30.71 18.29
C SER A 443 -10.16 30.15 17.32
N TRP A 444 -9.78 29.09 16.61
CA TRP A 444 -10.61 28.33 15.70
C TRP A 444 -10.77 26.90 16.18
N ASP A 445 -11.98 26.37 16.05
CA ASP A 445 -12.21 24.92 16.09
C ASP A 445 -11.93 24.37 14.70
N VAL A 446 -11.08 23.36 14.66
CA VAL A 446 -10.60 22.74 13.42
C VAL A 446 -11.05 21.30 13.38
N ALA A 447 -11.70 20.90 12.29
CA ALA A 447 -11.96 19.50 12.00
C ALA A 447 -11.14 19.13 10.76
N PRO A 448 -9.92 18.62 10.93
CA PRO A 448 -9.00 18.36 9.82
C PRO A 448 -9.48 17.20 8.93
N GLY A 449 -10.50 16.45 9.36
CA GLY A 449 -10.98 15.28 8.64
C GLY A 449 -9.94 14.16 8.59
N TYR A 450 -9.56 13.75 7.38
CA TYR A 450 -8.56 12.72 7.13
C TYR A 450 -7.41 13.31 6.30
N PRO A 451 -6.55 14.14 6.88
CA PRO A 451 -5.54 14.90 6.14
C PRO A 451 -4.47 14.05 5.48
N GLU A 452 -4.27 12.81 5.95
CA GLU A 452 -3.35 11.83 5.38
C GLU A 452 -3.84 11.30 4.02
N VAL A 453 -5.15 11.48 3.71
CA VAL A 453 -5.79 10.95 2.52
C VAL A 453 -6.02 12.05 1.50
N SER A 454 -5.44 11.87 0.33
CA SER A 454 -5.75 12.65 -0.86
C SER A 454 -5.81 11.72 -2.07
N PHE A 455 -6.41 12.16 -3.16
CA PHE A 455 -6.40 11.35 -4.39
C PHE A 455 -4.96 11.04 -4.85
N GLY A 456 -4.04 12.01 -4.64
CA GLY A 456 -2.60 11.83 -4.87
C GLY A 456 -1.97 10.78 -3.96
N ALA A 457 -2.36 10.72 -2.67
CA ALA A 457 -1.84 9.74 -1.73
C ALA A 457 -2.33 8.32 -2.04
N LEU A 458 -3.58 8.18 -2.48
CA LEU A 458 -4.17 6.87 -2.79
C LEU A 458 -3.66 6.27 -4.11
N PHE A 459 -3.46 7.09 -5.15
CA PHE A 459 -3.19 6.63 -6.52
C PHE A 459 -1.92 7.23 -7.14
N GLY A 460 -1.30 8.21 -6.51
CA GLY A 460 -0.05 8.84 -6.95
C GLY A 460 1.17 8.30 -6.20
N LYS A 461 2.35 8.73 -6.67
CA LYS A 461 3.62 8.48 -6.00
C LYS A 461 3.88 9.58 -4.99
N ILE A 462 4.20 9.21 -3.75
CA ILE A 462 4.59 10.13 -2.69
C ILE A 462 6.03 9.85 -2.28
N TRP A 463 6.76 10.91 -1.96
CA TRP A 463 8.10 10.80 -1.42
C TRP A 463 8.04 10.78 0.11
N TYR A 464 8.02 9.59 0.65
CA TYR A 464 8.03 9.37 2.10
C TYR A 464 9.45 9.49 2.68
N GLU A 465 9.54 9.79 3.98
CA GLU A 465 10.81 9.75 4.71
C GLU A 465 11.52 8.40 4.54
N ASN A 466 12.85 8.44 4.46
CA ASN A 466 13.72 7.28 4.26
C ASN A 466 13.60 6.57 2.90
N TYR A 467 12.77 7.06 1.98
CA TYR A 467 12.70 6.54 0.62
C TYR A 467 13.69 7.29 -0.30
N PRO A 468 14.34 6.62 -1.26
CA PRO A 468 15.27 7.28 -2.19
C PRO A 468 14.57 8.20 -3.19
N GLY A 469 13.27 8.07 -3.37
CA GLY A 469 12.45 8.84 -4.29
C GLY A 469 10.96 8.61 -4.07
N SER A 470 10.14 9.24 -4.92
CA SER A 470 8.69 9.07 -4.87
C SER A 470 8.30 7.65 -5.29
N ASP A 471 7.50 6.98 -4.46
CA ASP A 471 7.04 5.62 -4.72
C ASP A 471 5.61 5.39 -4.22
N TYR A 472 5.02 4.26 -4.63
CA TYR A 472 3.76 3.78 -4.09
C TYR A 472 4.06 2.90 -2.87
N ALA A 473 3.50 3.24 -1.73
CA ALA A 473 3.72 2.47 -0.51
C ALA A 473 2.40 2.15 0.19
N TRP A 474 2.28 0.91 0.65
CA TRP A 474 1.23 0.45 1.55
C TRP A 474 1.90 -0.10 2.81
N GLU A 475 1.83 0.65 3.90
CA GLU A 475 2.35 0.26 5.21
C GLU A 475 1.43 0.85 6.27
N THR A 476 0.79 0.02 7.07
CA THR A 476 -0.28 0.41 7.99
C THR A 476 0.10 0.27 9.46
N THR A 477 1.18 -0.44 9.76
CA THR A 477 1.66 -0.72 11.11
C THR A 477 3.12 -0.31 11.29
N GLY A 478 3.45 0.24 12.46
CA GLY A 478 4.81 0.67 12.79
C GLY A 478 4.93 1.15 14.24
N HIS A 479 5.98 1.91 14.53
CA HIS A 479 6.23 2.51 15.84
C HIS A 479 5.29 3.69 16.13
N GLU A 480 5.27 4.20 17.37
CA GLU A 480 4.45 5.37 17.76
C GLU A 480 4.69 6.61 16.89
N SER A 481 5.91 6.78 16.38
CA SER A 481 6.28 7.86 15.45
C SER A 481 6.13 7.50 13.98
N PHE A 482 5.60 6.30 13.67
CA PHE A 482 5.43 5.81 12.32
C PHE A 482 4.34 6.57 11.58
N GLU A 483 4.61 6.90 10.33
CA GLU A 483 3.62 7.47 9.43
C GLU A 483 3.01 6.37 8.57
N PRO A 484 1.69 6.11 8.68
CA PRO A 484 1.04 5.13 7.84
C PRO A 484 1.00 5.60 6.38
N LYS A 485 1.17 4.66 5.46
CA LYS A 485 1.22 4.89 4.00
C LYS A 485 0.08 4.13 3.34
N TYR A 486 -0.74 4.85 2.58
CA TYR A 486 -2.05 4.36 2.15
C TYR A 486 -2.23 4.31 0.63
N SER A 487 -1.19 4.04 -0.16
CA SER A 487 -1.37 3.86 -1.59
C SER A 487 -2.09 2.54 -1.90
N LEU A 488 -3.23 2.62 -2.60
CA LEU A 488 -3.99 1.44 -3.05
C LEU A 488 -3.39 0.78 -4.30
N VAL A 489 -2.45 1.44 -4.96
CA VAL A 489 -1.86 0.97 -6.22
C VAL A 489 -1.11 -0.36 -6.07
N PRO A 490 -0.28 -0.61 -5.02
CA PRO A 490 0.36 -1.91 -4.82
C PRO A 490 -0.64 -3.05 -4.64
N LEU A 491 -1.73 -2.81 -3.90
CA LEU A 491 -2.78 -3.82 -3.67
C LEU A 491 -3.57 -4.13 -4.95
N LEU A 492 -3.88 -3.10 -5.75
CA LEU A 492 -4.51 -3.25 -7.05
C LEU A 492 -3.60 -4.03 -8.02
N PHE A 493 -2.32 -3.66 -8.06
CA PHE A 493 -1.32 -4.36 -8.86
C PHE A 493 -1.21 -5.83 -8.45
N GLY A 494 -1.11 -6.13 -7.16
CA GLY A 494 -1.08 -7.50 -6.63
C GLY A 494 -2.32 -8.32 -7.02
N THR A 495 -3.51 -7.70 -6.99
CA THR A 495 -4.77 -8.35 -7.42
C THR A 495 -4.73 -8.70 -8.91
N ILE A 496 -4.27 -7.79 -9.76
CA ILE A 496 -4.12 -8.02 -11.20
C ILE A 496 -3.04 -9.08 -11.47
N LYS A 497 -1.89 -9.00 -10.80
CA LYS A 497 -0.79 -9.97 -10.90
C LYS A 497 -1.27 -11.38 -10.55
N ALA A 498 -1.94 -11.55 -9.41
CA ALA A 498 -2.50 -12.84 -9.01
C ALA A 498 -3.46 -13.42 -10.05
N THR A 499 -4.35 -12.57 -10.57
CA THR A 499 -5.34 -12.97 -11.57
C THR A 499 -4.67 -13.41 -12.88
N ILE A 500 -3.74 -12.63 -13.40
CA ILE A 500 -3.06 -12.94 -14.67
C ILE A 500 -2.30 -14.27 -14.56
N TYR A 501 -1.48 -14.44 -13.51
CA TYR A 501 -0.69 -15.67 -13.38
C TYR A 501 -1.55 -16.90 -13.10
N SER A 502 -2.60 -16.81 -12.29
CA SER A 502 -3.49 -17.95 -12.06
C SER A 502 -4.31 -18.31 -13.32
N MET A 503 -4.78 -17.33 -14.08
CA MET A 503 -5.49 -17.58 -15.33
C MET A 503 -4.59 -18.13 -16.43
N LEU A 504 -3.31 -17.77 -16.44
CA LEU A 504 -2.31 -18.29 -17.36
C LEU A 504 -2.17 -19.83 -17.23
N PHE A 505 -2.23 -20.35 -16.00
CA PHE A 505 -2.20 -21.79 -15.73
C PHE A 505 -3.59 -22.44 -15.86
N ALA A 506 -4.62 -21.83 -15.27
CA ALA A 506 -5.94 -22.45 -15.16
C ALA A 506 -6.65 -22.54 -16.52
N THR A 507 -6.61 -21.50 -17.36
CA THR A 507 -7.40 -21.41 -18.59
C THR A 507 -7.04 -22.49 -19.62
N PRO A 508 -5.76 -22.68 -19.99
CA PRO A 508 -5.41 -23.73 -20.96
C PRO A 508 -5.77 -25.12 -20.46
N ILE A 509 -5.44 -25.40 -19.18
CA ILE A 509 -5.70 -26.74 -18.59
C ILE A 509 -7.19 -27.03 -18.58
N ALA A 510 -8.02 -26.08 -18.11
CA ALA A 510 -9.46 -26.28 -18.04
C ALA A 510 -10.12 -26.43 -19.40
N ILE A 511 -9.74 -25.61 -20.40
CA ILE A 511 -10.30 -25.68 -21.76
C ILE A 511 -9.89 -26.97 -22.45
N PHE A 512 -8.62 -27.37 -22.39
CA PHE A 512 -8.18 -28.62 -23.00
C PHE A 512 -8.82 -29.85 -22.32
N ALA A 513 -8.96 -29.82 -20.99
CA ALA A 513 -9.69 -30.85 -20.26
C ALA A 513 -11.16 -30.93 -20.70
N ALA A 514 -11.86 -29.79 -20.82
CA ALA A 514 -13.23 -29.75 -21.30
C ALA A 514 -13.37 -30.26 -22.74
N ILE A 515 -12.49 -29.88 -23.66
CA ILE A 515 -12.46 -30.41 -25.02
C ILE A 515 -12.25 -31.92 -25.02
N TYR A 516 -11.30 -32.42 -24.24
CA TYR A 516 -11.01 -33.84 -24.19
C TYR A 516 -12.20 -34.64 -23.62
N VAL A 517 -12.77 -34.20 -22.50
CA VAL A 517 -13.89 -34.89 -21.82
C VAL A 517 -15.15 -34.85 -22.67
N SER A 518 -15.45 -33.70 -23.32
CA SER A 518 -16.65 -33.55 -24.15
C SER A 518 -16.58 -34.31 -25.47
N GLN A 519 -15.40 -34.33 -26.14
CA GLN A 519 -15.32 -34.78 -27.55
C GLN A 519 -14.58 -36.13 -27.74
N PHE A 520 -13.66 -36.48 -26.84
CA PHE A 520 -12.77 -37.64 -27.07
C PHE A 520 -12.87 -38.75 -26.00
N MET A 521 -13.47 -38.47 -24.85
CA MET A 521 -13.57 -39.42 -23.76
C MET A 521 -14.74 -40.38 -23.97
N THR A 522 -14.56 -41.64 -23.61
CA THR A 522 -15.63 -42.63 -23.64
C THR A 522 -16.71 -42.35 -22.58
N PRO A 523 -18.00 -42.65 -22.85
CA PRO A 523 -19.11 -42.32 -21.95
C PRO A 523 -18.95 -42.86 -20.52
N SER A 524 -18.37 -44.07 -20.41
CA SER A 524 -18.12 -44.73 -19.11
C SER A 524 -17.10 -43.99 -18.23
N TRP A 525 -16.08 -43.35 -18.82
CA TRP A 525 -15.12 -42.53 -18.09
C TRP A 525 -15.64 -41.12 -17.88
N LYS A 526 -16.36 -40.55 -18.84
CA LYS A 526 -17.00 -39.25 -18.70
C LYS A 526 -17.92 -39.20 -17.49
N SER A 527 -18.77 -40.25 -17.30
CA SER A 527 -19.68 -40.32 -16.16
C SER A 527 -19.00 -40.43 -14.78
N ARG A 528 -17.73 -40.80 -14.73
CA ARG A 528 -16.92 -40.84 -13.49
C ARG A 528 -16.09 -39.60 -13.26
N ILE A 529 -15.44 -39.07 -14.32
CA ILE A 529 -14.49 -37.97 -14.20
C ILE A 529 -15.22 -36.63 -14.03
N LYS A 530 -16.34 -36.40 -14.77
CA LYS A 530 -17.06 -35.12 -14.64
C LYS A 530 -17.53 -34.85 -13.21
N PRO A 531 -18.15 -35.80 -12.46
CA PRO A 531 -18.49 -35.57 -11.06
C PRO A 531 -17.27 -35.32 -10.16
N ILE A 532 -16.12 -35.96 -10.40
CA ILE A 532 -14.89 -35.75 -9.61
C ILE A 532 -14.41 -34.31 -9.77
N ILE A 533 -14.37 -33.79 -11.02
CA ILE A 533 -13.96 -32.39 -11.27
C ILE A 533 -14.98 -31.42 -10.66
N GLU A 534 -16.28 -31.71 -10.76
CA GLU A 534 -17.32 -30.89 -10.15
C GLU A 534 -17.22 -30.87 -8.61
N MET A 535 -16.90 -32.02 -7.97
CA MET A 535 -16.66 -32.06 -6.53
C MET A 535 -15.40 -31.25 -6.11
N MET A 536 -14.39 -31.16 -6.95
CA MET A 536 -13.22 -30.29 -6.68
C MET A 536 -13.61 -28.82 -6.55
N ALA A 537 -14.67 -28.37 -7.26
CA ALA A 537 -15.17 -27.00 -7.12
C ALA A 537 -15.72 -26.69 -5.71
N SER A 538 -16.11 -27.70 -4.94
CA SER A 538 -16.64 -27.56 -3.58
C SER A 538 -15.56 -27.55 -2.49
N LEU A 539 -14.28 -27.75 -2.85
CA LEU A 539 -13.18 -27.68 -1.88
C LEU A 539 -13.08 -26.28 -1.26
N PRO A 540 -13.00 -26.18 0.08
CA PRO A 540 -12.83 -24.89 0.73
C PRO A 540 -11.50 -24.22 0.31
N SER A 541 -11.56 -22.96 -0.11
CA SER A 541 -10.36 -22.20 -0.54
C SER A 541 -9.32 -22.07 0.58
N VAL A 542 -9.75 -22.08 1.84
CA VAL A 542 -8.86 -22.09 3.02
C VAL A 542 -7.95 -23.32 3.01
N VAL A 543 -8.53 -24.51 2.73
CA VAL A 543 -7.76 -25.77 2.67
C VAL A 543 -6.77 -25.74 1.53
N LEU A 544 -7.18 -25.24 0.36
CA LEU A 544 -6.28 -25.09 -0.78
C LEU A 544 -5.15 -24.08 -0.49
N GLY A 545 -5.45 -22.99 0.20
CA GLY A 545 -4.46 -22.00 0.65
C GLY A 545 -3.45 -22.60 1.64
N PHE A 546 -3.96 -23.40 2.60
CA PHE A 546 -3.12 -24.11 3.55
C PHE A 546 -2.17 -25.11 2.86
N ILE A 547 -2.70 -25.93 1.95
CA ILE A 547 -1.89 -26.86 1.16
C ILE A 547 -0.85 -26.10 0.32
N ALA A 548 -1.24 -24.99 -0.34
CA ALA A 548 -0.34 -24.20 -1.16
C ALA A 548 0.78 -23.55 -0.32
N GLY A 549 0.45 -22.90 0.79
CA GLY A 549 1.40 -22.14 1.60
C GLY A 549 2.28 -22.99 2.53
N LEU A 550 1.78 -24.09 3.08
CA LEU A 550 2.50 -24.88 4.08
C LEU A 550 3.08 -26.20 3.54
N ILE A 551 2.52 -26.75 2.47
CA ILE A 551 2.99 -28.01 1.91
C ILE A 551 3.70 -27.76 0.57
N LEU A 552 3.01 -27.11 -0.37
CA LEU A 552 3.52 -26.95 -1.74
C LEU A 552 4.68 -25.96 -1.79
N ALA A 553 4.66 -24.87 -1.03
CA ALA A 553 5.69 -23.85 -1.06
C ALA A 553 7.07 -24.41 -0.61
N PRO A 554 7.22 -25.09 0.55
CA PRO A 554 8.49 -25.73 0.91
C PRO A 554 8.91 -26.87 -0.03
N LEU A 555 7.93 -27.64 -0.53
CA LEU A 555 8.20 -28.73 -1.47
C LEU A 555 8.80 -28.21 -2.79
N ILE A 556 8.22 -27.14 -3.33
CA ILE A 556 8.72 -26.54 -4.58
C ILE A 556 10.06 -25.83 -4.33
N GLU A 557 10.24 -25.14 -3.20
CA GLU A 557 11.51 -24.49 -2.85
C GLU A 557 12.68 -25.49 -2.84
N SER A 558 12.47 -26.67 -2.24
CA SER A 558 13.49 -27.71 -2.20
C SER A 558 13.83 -28.32 -3.56
N GLY A 559 12.97 -28.14 -4.56
CA GLY A 559 13.11 -28.73 -5.89
C GLY A 559 12.60 -27.85 -7.04
N VAL A 560 12.88 -26.54 -7.01
CA VAL A 560 12.40 -25.60 -8.06
C VAL A 560 12.76 -26.08 -9.46
N MET A 561 14.01 -26.54 -9.69
CA MET A 561 14.43 -27.04 -10.99
C MET A 561 13.74 -28.34 -11.39
N ILE A 562 13.44 -29.22 -10.44
CA ILE A 562 12.66 -30.45 -10.70
C ILE A 562 11.24 -30.06 -11.14
N PHE A 563 10.64 -29.09 -10.47
CA PHE A 563 9.31 -28.58 -10.82
C PHE A 563 9.30 -27.95 -12.23
N VAL A 564 10.23 -27.05 -12.51
CA VAL A 564 10.34 -26.36 -13.80
C VAL A 564 10.60 -27.37 -14.93
N THR A 565 11.52 -28.29 -14.77
CA THR A 565 11.78 -29.32 -15.78
C THR A 565 10.60 -30.28 -15.96
N SER A 566 9.86 -30.58 -14.88
CA SER A 566 8.65 -31.43 -14.95
C SER A 566 7.52 -30.79 -15.76
N LEU A 567 7.40 -29.46 -15.80
CA LEU A 567 6.45 -28.78 -16.68
C LEU A 567 6.66 -29.08 -18.18
N PHE A 568 7.88 -29.45 -18.56
CA PHE A 568 8.23 -29.84 -19.92
C PHE A 568 8.24 -31.37 -20.11
N THR A 569 8.80 -32.11 -19.17
CA THR A 569 8.95 -33.56 -19.32
C THR A 569 7.63 -34.31 -19.19
N VAL A 570 6.68 -33.87 -18.36
CA VAL A 570 5.37 -34.53 -18.21
C VAL A 570 4.54 -34.46 -19.51
N PRO A 571 4.34 -33.30 -20.17
CA PRO A 571 3.69 -33.26 -21.49
C PRO A 571 4.39 -34.13 -22.56
N VAL A 572 5.72 -34.14 -22.56
CA VAL A 572 6.51 -34.94 -23.50
C VAL A 572 6.27 -36.42 -23.25
N THR A 573 6.31 -36.90 -22.00
CA THR A 573 6.04 -38.34 -21.69
C THR A 573 4.61 -38.74 -21.98
N LEU A 574 3.63 -37.86 -21.77
CA LEU A 574 2.23 -38.11 -22.18
C LEU A 574 2.11 -38.27 -23.70
N LEU A 575 2.79 -37.44 -24.49
CA LEU A 575 2.81 -37.55 -25.95
C LEU A 575 3.54 -38.82 -26.41
N ILE A 576 4.69 -39.13 -25.81
CA ILE A 576 5.42 -40.40 -26.09
C ILE A 576 4.53 -41.60 -25.74
N GLY A 577 3.85 -41.61 -24.60
CA GLY A 577 2.92 -42.65 -24.22
C GLY A 577 1.77 -42.81 -25.22
N ALA A 578 1.22 -41.68 -25.75
CA ALA A 578 0.22 -41.72 -26.79
C ALA A 578 0.74 -42.25 -28.14
N PHE A 579 2.01 -41.99 -28.50
CA PHE A 579 2.65 -42.58 -29.65
C PHE A 579 2.93 -44.08 -29.45
N LEU A 580 3.48 -44.46 -28.30
CA LEU A 580 3.75 -45.86 -28.00
C LEU A 580 2.48 -46.72 -28.01
N TRP A 581 1.35 -46.17 -27.63
CA TRP A 581 0.05 -46.86 -27.74
C TRP A 581 -0.31 -47.23 -29.18
N GLN A 582 0.18 -46.51 -30.21
CA GLN A 582 -0.06 -46.77 -31.59
C GLN A 582 0.72 -47.99 -32.15
N PHE A 583 1.81 -48.43 -31.46
CA PHE A 583 2.59 -49.60 -31.83
C PHE A 583 1.89 -50.92 -31.50
N TRP A 584 0.83 -50.91 -30.66
CA TRP A 584 0.10 -52.12 -30.31
C TRP A 584 -0.78 -52.63 -31.45
N PRO A 585 -0.91 -54.00 -31.64
CA PRO A 585 -1.71 -54.56 -32.70
C PRO A 585 -3.19 -54.10 -32.62
N PRO A 586 -3.88 -53.90 -33.73
CA PRO A 586 -5.23 -53.36 -33.77
C PRO A 586 -6.26 -54.16 -32.93
N GLY A 587 -6.14 -55.48 -32.88
CA GLY A 587 -7.04 -56.34 -32.08
C GLY A 587 -6.87 -56.15 -30.55
N PHE A 588 -5.64 -55.98 -30.08
CA PHE A 588 -5.40 -55.67 -28.66
C PHE A 588 -5.82 -54.24 -28.29
N ARG A 589 -5.51 -53.29 -29.15
CA ARG A 589 -5.86 -51.88 -29.00
C ARG A 589 -7.36 -51.67 -28.86
N SER A 590 -8.18 -52.38 -29.65
CA SER A 590 -9.63 -52.27 -29.57
C SER A 590 -10.17 -52.86 -28.25
N ARG A 591 -9.60 -53.98 -27.77
CA ARG A 591 -10.02 -54.66 -26.55
C ARG A 591 -9.68 -53.86 -25.27
N VAL A 592 -8.60 -53.07 -25.28
CA VAL A 592 -8.14 -52.32 -24.12
C VAL A 592 -8.36 -50.79 -24.27
N SER A 593 -9.15 -50.39 -25.27
CA SER A 593 -9.38 -48.99 -25.59
C SER A 593 -9.93 -48.14 -24.42
N SER A 594 -10.79 -48.77 -23.56
CA SER A 594 -11.36 -48.10 -22.38
C SER A 594 -10.31 -47.77 -21.30
N TRP A 595 -9.19 -48.51 -21.23
CA TRP A 595 -8.11 -48.36 -20.25
C TRP A 595 -6.97 -47.46 -20.75
N ARG A 596 -7.04 -47.02 -21.99
CA ARG A 596 -5.98 -46.20 -22.58
C ARG A 596 -5.67 -44.96 -21.74
N PHE A 597 -6.70 -44.20 -21.35
CA PHE A 597 -6.55 -42.95 -20.64
C PHE A 597 -5.91 -43.16 -19.25
N PRO A 598 -6.46 -43.98 -18.35
CA PRO A 598 -5.87 -44.17 -17.03
C PRO A 598 -4.47 -44.79 -17.07
N VAL A 599 -4.19 -45.75 -17.97
CA VAL A 599 -2.85 -46.34 -18.09
C VAL A 599 -1.81 -45.32 -18.54
N VAL A 600 -2.12 -44.51 -19.54
CA VAL A 600 -1.20 -43.46 -19.99
C VAL A 600 -0.98 -42.41 -18.90
N LEU A 601 -2.03 -42.01 -18.18
CA LEU A 601 -1.93 -41.02 -17.11
C LEU A 601 -1.07 -41.56 -15.94
N VAL A 602 -1.39 -42.75 -15.44
CA VAL A 602 -0.73 -43.34 -14.25
C VAL A 602 0.74 -43.71 -14.51
N VAL A 603 1.11 -44.02 -15.76
CA VAL A 603 2.49 -44.34 -16.10
C VAL A 603 3.27 -43.11 -16.56
N ALA A 604 2.70 -42.26 -17.43
CA ALA A 604 3.45 -41.18 -18.05
C ALA A 604 3.68 -40.00 -17.11
N VAL A 605 2.77 -39.70 -16.18
CA VAL A 605 2.98 -38.58 -15.24
C VAL A 605 4.10 -38.86 -14.23
N PRO A 606 4.16 -40.00 -13.50
CA PRO A 606 5.29 -40.31 -12.64
C PRO A 606 6.60 -40.45 -13.39
N LEU A 607 6.57 -41.04 -14.58
CA LEU A 607 7.77 -41.15 -15.45
C LEU A 607 8.24 -39.75 -15.87
N GLY A 608 7.32 -38.85 -16.19
CA GLY A 608 7.64 -37.46 -16.54
C GLY A 608 8.29 -36.70 -15.38
N ILE A 609 7.81 -36.86 -14.16
CA ILE A 609 8.40 -36.28 -12.96
C ILE A 609 9.79 -36.89 -12.70
N LEU A 610 9.93 -38.20 -12.84
CA LEU A 610 11.21 -38.88 -12.70
C LEU A 610 12.24 -38.37 -13.73
N LEU A 611 11.85 -38.24 -15.00
CA LEU A 611 12.71 -37.64 -16.01
C LEU A 611 12.98 -36.16 -15.69
N GLY A 612 12.01 -35.42 -15.18
CA GLY A 612 12.20 -34.06 -14.70
C GLY A 612 13.29 -33.97 -13.64
N SER A 613 13.33 -34.89 -12.68
CA SER A 613 14.39 -34.94 -11.66
C SER A 613 15.79 -35.31 -12.25
N VAL A 614 15.85 -36.21 -13.24
CA VAL A 614 17.09 -36.56 -13.92
C VAL A 614 17.64 -35.39 -14.76
N PHE A 615 16.76 -34.67 -15.45
CA PHE A 615 17.17 -33.55 -16.30
C PHE A 615 17.29 -32.21 -15.53
N ALA A 616 16.88 -32.13 -14.26
CA ALA A 616 16.95 -30.89 -13.46
C ALA A 616 18.40 -30.34 -13.39
N LYS A 617 19.36 -31.14 -12.92
CA LYS A 617 20.77 -30.71 -12.81
C LYS A 617 21.42 -30.34 -14.15
N PRO A 618 21.31 -31.17 -15.24
CA PRO A 618 21.80 -30.75 -16.55
C PRO A 618 21.20 -29.44 -17.07
N THR A 619 19.92 -29.25 -16.89
CA THR A 619 19.25 -28.00 -17.33
C THR A 619 19.70 -26.80 -16.49
N GLU A 620 19.89 -27.00 -15.19
CA GLU A 620 20.37 -25.95 -14.26
C GLU A 620 21.82 -25.55 -14.61
N SER A 621 22.68 -26.50 -14.90
CA SER A 621 24.07 -26.22 -15.32
C SER A 621 24.13 -25.51 -16.68
N LEU A 622 23.22 -25.84 -17.61
CA LEU A 622 23.21 -25.27 -18.95
C LEU A 622 22.63 -23.86 -18.99
N LEU A 623 21.54 -23.58 -18.23
CA LEU A 623 20.80 -22.33 -18.31
C LEU A 623 21.13 -21.35 -17.17
N PHE A 624 21.61 -21.84 -16.02
CA PHE A 624 21.76 -21.08 -14.77
C PHE A 624 23.13 -21.27 -14.09
N ASP A 625 24.15 -21.64 -14.82
CA ASP A 625 25.52 -21.81 -14.32
C ASP A 625 25.65 -22.79 -13.12
N GLY A 626 24.69 -23.68 -12.95
CA GLY A 626 24.70 -24.74 -11.93
C GLY A 626 24.02 -24.41 -10.60
N ASP A 627 23.61 -23.15 -10.37
CA ASP A 627 22.85 -22.71 -9.17
C ASP A 627 21.80 -21.66 -9.54
N LEU A 628 20.55 -22.09 -9.59
CA LEU A 628 19.43 -21.21 -9.91
C LEU A 628 19.28 -20.06 -8.90
N PHE A 629 19.45 -20.33 -7.59
CA PHE A 629 19.27 -19.29 -6.57
C PHE A 629 20.38 -18.24 -6.64
N ALA A 630 21.63 -18.65 -6.86
CA ALA A 630 22.73 -17.72 -7.08
C ALA A 630 22.50 -16.88 -8.33
N TRP A 631 22.01 -17.49 -9.42
CA TRP A 631 21.67 -16.77 -10.65
C TRP A 631 20.52 -15.77 -10.45
N LEU A 632 19.43 -16.14 -9.74
CA LEU A 632 18.31 -15.24 -9.43
C LEU A 632 18.76 -14.03 -8.58
N ASN A 633 19.78 -14.20 -7.73
CA ASN A 633 20.36 -13.14 -6.92
C ASN A 633 21.40 -12.28 -7.66
N GLY A 634 21.49 -12.41 -8.99
CA GLY A 634 22.38 -11.62 -9.81
C GLY A 634 23.83 -12.11 -9.87
N ARG A 635 24.14 -13.27 -9.30
CA ARG A 635 25.44 -13.93 -9.44
C ARG A 635 25.45 -14.83 -10.69
N GLY A 636 26.51 -14.80 -11.49
CA GLY A 636 26.63 -15.63 -12.70
C GLY A 636 26.54 -14.84 -14.00
N ALA A 637 26.72 -15.54 -15.15
CA ALA A 637 26.76 -14.97 -16.49
C ALA A 637 25.43 -14.32 -16.93
N SER A 638 25.11 -14.30 -18.20
CA SER A 638 24.02 -13.57 -18.83
C SER A 638 22.60 -14.00 -18.41
N GLY A 639 21.61 -13.13 -18.63
CA GLY A 639 20.20 -13.37 -18.33
C GLY A 639 19.43 -14.25 -19.35
N TRP A 640 20.09 -14.80 -20.37
CA TRP A 640 19.44 -15.51 -21.48
C TRP A 640 18.71 -16.80 -21.06
N GLY A 641 19.19 -17.51 -20.04
CA GLY A 641 18.58 -18.76 -19.57
C GLY A 641 17.11 -18.61 -19.14
N GLY A 642 16.78 -17.50 -18.46
CA GLY A 642 15.41 -17.18 -18.12
C GLY A 642 14.52 -16.96 -19.35
N TRP A 643 15.03 -16.27 -20.39
CA TRP A 643 14.29 -16.06 -21.64
C TRP A 643 14.01 -17.37 -22.37
N VAL A 644 14.94 -18.33 -22.34
CA VAL A 644 14.69 -19.64 -22.96
C VAL A 644 13.47 -20.32 -22.37
N LEU A 645 13.36 -20.37 -21.04
CA LEU A 645 12.19 -20.95 -20.36
C LEU A 645 10.89 -20.16 -20.64
N ALA A 646 10.94 -18.85 -20.56
CA ALA A 646 9.77 -18.00 -20.76
C ALA A 646 9.21 -18.06 -22.19
N LEU A 647 10.09 -18.13 -23.20
CA LEU A 647 9.71 -18.11 -24.60
C LEU A 647 9.44 -19.51 -25.18
N PHE A 648 9.83 -20.59 -24.49
CA PHE A 648 9.66 -21.95 -25.04
C PHE A 648 8.22 -22.31 -25.43
N PRO A 649 7.16 -21.99 -24.65
CA PRO A 649 5.79 -22.27 -25.05
C PRO A 649 5.38 -21.55 -26.36
N LEU A 650 5.80 -20.29 -26.52
CA LEU A 650 5.55 -19.51 -27.73
C LEU A 650 6.32 -20.07 -28.92
N SER A 651 7.57 -20.43 -28.71
CA SER A 651 8.44 -21.07 -29.72
C SER A 651 7.87 -22.42 -30.16
N ALA A 652 7.27 -23.18 -29.26
CA ALA A 652 6.60 -24.45 -29.59
C ALA A 652 5.38 -24.24 -30.48
N ILE A 653 4.60 -23.18 -30.26
CA ILE A 653 3.49 -22.80 -31.15
C ILE A 653 4.03 -22.46 -32.54
N VAL A 654 5.06 -21.61 -32.62
CA VAL A 654 5.68 -21.22 -33.90
C VAL A 654 6.25 -22.46 -34.62
N ALA A 655 6.97 -23.32 -33.92
CA ALA A 655 7.50 -24.58 -34.50
C ALA A 655 6.38 -25.48 -35.04
N THR A 656 5.28 -25.63 -34.31
CA THR A 656 4.10 -26.39 -34.73
C THR A 656 3.48 -25.80 -35.99
N LEU A 657 3.35 -24.46 -36.10
CA LEU A 657 2.86 -23.79 -37.31
C LEU A 657 3.78 -24.03 -38.51
N VAL A 658 5.09 -23.90 -38.30
CA VAL A 658 6.10 -24.18 -39.36
C VAL A 658 6.00 -25.63 -39.84
N ILE A 659 5.96 -26.59 -38.94
CA ILE A 659 5.82 -28.00 -39.25
C ILE A 659 4.52 -28.31 -39.98
N SER A 660 3.41 -27.73 -39.51
CA SER A 660 2.09 -27.95 -40.12
C SER A 660 2.01 -27.39 -41.53
N ARG A 661 2.71 -26.29 -41.85
CA ARG A 661 2.69 -25.62 -43.15
C ARG A 661 3.65 -26.26 -44.14
N PHE A 662 4.82 -26.67 -43.71
CA PHE A 662 5.89 -27.12 -44.61
C PHE A 662 6.17 -28.64 -44.55
N ILE A 663 6.29 -29.23 -43.36
CA ILE A 663 6.73 -30.62 -43.19
C ILE A 663 5.56 -31.61 -43.35
N ASN A 664 4.43 -31.34 -42.71
CA ASN A 664 3.26 -32.22 -42.76
C ASN A 664 2.70 -32.47 -44.18
N PRO A 665 2.59 -31.47 -45.08
CA PRO A 665 2.14 -31.73 -46.45
C PRO A 665 3.09 -32.65 -47.22
N TRP A 666 4.40 -32.45 -47.06
CA TRP A 666 5.44 -33.25 -47.71
C TRP A 666 5.40 -34.71 -47.22
N ILE A 667 5.27 -34.95 -45.91
CA ILE A 667 5.13 -36.30 -45.36
C ILE A 667 3.83 -36.95 -45.83
N ARG A 668 2.70 -36.26 -45.86
CA ARG A 668 1.42 -36.79 -46.32
C ARG A 668 1.45 -37.27 -47.77
N GLN A 669 2.18 -36.58 -48.64
CA GLN A 669 2.32 -37.02 -50.06
C GLN A 669 3.12 -38.31 -50.14
N ARG A 670 4.22 -38.45 -49.35
CA ARG A 670 5.07 -39.65 -49.40
C ARG A 670 4.52 -40.83 -48.59
N SER A 671 3.84 -40.57 -47.44
CA SER A 671 3.33 -41.62 -46.56
C SER A 671 2.19 -42.47 -47.16
N ARG A 672 1.57 -42.06 -48.27
CA ARG A 672 0.50 -42.84 -48.96
C ARG A 672 0.95 -44.24 -49.34
N LYS A 673 2.25 -44.45 -49.53
CA LYS A 673 2.87 -45.74 -49.89
C LYS A 673 3.51 -46.48 -48.74
N TRP A 674 3.44 -45.95 -47.52
CA TRP A 674 4.18 -46.50 -46.35
C TRP A 674 3.28 -47.42 -45.54
N GLY A 675 3.89 -48.50 -45.01
CA GLY A 675 3.19 -49.33 -44.02
C GLY A 675 2.97 -48.61 -42.70
N HIS A 676 2.09 -49.15 -41.85
CA HIS A 676 1.68 -48.55 -40.58
C HIS A 676 2.87 -48.12 -39.71
N TRP A 677 3.87 -48.99 -39.56
CA TRP A 677 5.05 -48.77 -38.76
C TRP A 677 5.92 -47.59 -39.22
N LYS A 678 6.12 -47.46 -40.55
CA LYS A 678 6.85 -46.32 -41.11
C LYS A 678 6.13 -45.02 -40.95
N THR A 679 4.81 -44.99 -40.95
CA THR A 679 3.99 -43.79 -40.74
C THR A 679 4.03 -43.33 -39.27
N VAL A 680 3.97 -44.28 -38.32
CA VAL A 680 4.09 -43.98 -36.90
C VAL A 680 5.49 -43.45 -36.56
N LEU A 681 6.54 -44.10 -37.07
CA LEU A 681 7.91 -43.65 -36.87
C LEU A 681 8.16 -42.26 -37.43
N ALA A 682 7.65 -41.98 -38.62
CA ALA A 682 7.73 -40.65 -39.24
C ALA A 682 7.01 -39.58 -38.42
N ALA A 683 5.80 -39.87 -37.87
CA ALA A 683 5.09 -38.97 -36.99
C ALA A 683 5.86 -38.70 -35.68
N PHE A 684 6.50 -39.72 -35.12
CA PHE A 684 7.33 -39.58 -33.94
C PHE A 684 8.61 -38.74 -34.20
N SER A 685 9.24 -38.98 -35.38
CA SER A 685 10.41 -38.17 -35.82
C SER A 685 10.03 -36.70 -36.02
N VAL A 686 8.85 -36.41 -36.58
CA VAL A 686 8.35 -35.03 -36.71
C VAL A 686 8.14 -34.37 -35.35
N PHE A 687 7.66 -35.12 -34.37
CA PHE A 687 7.50 -34.62 -33.02
C PHE A 687 8.88 -34.27 -32.41
N ILE A 688 9.87 -35.14 -32.51
CA ILE A 688 11.23 -34.89 -32.02
C ILE A 688 11.84 -33.66 -32.69
N VAL A 689 11.75 -33.59 -34.05
CA VAL A 689 12.22 -32.42 -34.82
C VAL A 689 11.51 -31.13 -34.36
N GLY A 690 10.20 -31.21 -34.12
CA GLY A 690 9.40 -30.08 -33.62
C GLY A 690 9.86 -29.59 -32.25
N PHE A 691 10.17 -30.51 -31.35
CA PHE A 691 10.67 -30.17 -30.02
C PHE A 691 12.05 -29.49 -30.09
N PHE A 692 12.98 -30.04 -30.88
CA PHE A 692 14.29 -29.41 -31.08
C PHE A 692 14.18 -28.04 -31.79
N LEU A 693 13.31 -27.93 -32.79
CA LEU A 693 13.08 -26.67 -33.50
C LEU A 693 12.52 -25.61 -32.56
N ALA A 694 11.59 -25.97 -31.67
CA ALA A 694 11.08 -25.06 -30.64
C ALA A 694 12.20 -24.61 -29.71
N GLY A 695 13.07 -25.52 -29.26
CA GLY A 695 14.25 -25.20 -28.46
C GLY A 695 15.19 -24.22 -29.17
N MET A 696 15.51 -24.50 -30.44
CA MET A 696 16.37 -23.62 -31.25
C MET A 696 15.79 -22.21 -31.42
N ILE A 697 14.50 -22.11 -31.72
CA ILE A 697 13.80 -20.82 -31.85
C ILE A 697 13.84 -20.07 -30.50
N SER A 698 13.62 -20.79 -29.40
CA SER A 698 13.65 -20.19 -28.05
C SER A 698 15.05 -19.67 -27.69
N VAL A 699 16.09 -20.44 -27.95
CA VAL A 699 17.49 -20.03 -27.70
C VAL A 699 17.88 -18.85 -28.59
N ALA A 700 17.53 -18.86 -29.88
CA ALA A 700 17.82 -17.76 -30.80
C ALA A 700 17.12 -16.47 -30.37
N ALA A 701 15.86 -16.56 -29.97
CA ALA A 701 15.10 -15.41 -29.45
C ALA A 701 15.67 -14.90 -28.10
N ALA A 702 16.08 -15.81 -27.22
CA ALA A 702 16.68 -15.46 -25.95
C ALA A 702 18.03 -14.73 -26.12
N MET A 703 18.89 -15.22 -27.01
CA MET A 703 20.17 -14.57 -27.34
C MET A 703 19.95 -13.20 -27.99
N PHE A 704 18.92 -13.05 -28.81
CA PHE A 704 18.58 -11.76 -29.41
C PHE A 704 18.13 -10.73 -28.36
N LEU A 705 17.30 -11.14 -27.38
CA LEU A 705 16.87 -10.28 -26.28
C LEU A 705 18.03 -9.93 -25.33
N ASP A 706 18.91 -10.88 -25.08
CA ASP A 706 20.10 -10.67 -24.25
C ASP A 706 21.08 -9.67 -24.93
N ALA A 707 21.24 -9.76 -26.25
CA ALA A 707 22.02 -8.78 -27.04
C ALA A 707 21.42 -7.37 -26.97
N LEU A 708 20.10 -7.23 -26.82
CA LEU A 708 19.41 -5.96 -26.57
C LEU A 708 19.53 -5.48 -25.11
N ARG A 709 20.25 -6.20 -24.25
CA ARG A 709 20.39 -5.95 -22.80
C ARG A 709 19.05 -5.99 -22.04
N TRP A 710 18.09 -6.76 -22.52
CA TRP A 710 16.86 -7.04 -21.79
C TRP A 710 17.08 -8.21 -20.84
N GLU A 711 17.37 -7.90 -19.60
CA GLU A 711 17.58 -8.93 -18.57
C GLU A 711 16.24 -9.44 -18.03
N THR A 712 16.11 -10.79 -17.91
CA THR A 712 14.94 -11.42 -17.26
C THR A 712 14.94 -11.21 -15.75
N ARG A 713 16.11 -11.08 -15.13
CA ARG A 713 16.31 -10.96 -13.67
C ARG A 713 15.72 -9.69 -13.08
N SER A 714 15.56 -8.63 -13.86
CA SER A 714 14.95 -7.36 -13.42
C SER A 714 13.43 -7.28 -13.68
N GLY A 715 12.83 -8.30 -14.31
CA GLY A 715 11.42 -8.28 -14.72
C GLY A 715 10.65 -9.52 -14.25
N ILE A 716 10.67 -10.59 -15.05
CA ILE A 716 9.84 -11.80 -14.83
C ILE A 716 10.45 -12.74 -13.78
N PHE A 717 11.76 -12.84 -13.72
CA PHE A 717 12.48 -13.64 -12.75
C PHE A 717 13.34 -12.72 -11.88
N GLY A 718 13.36 -12.95 -10.57
CA GLY A 718 14.14 -12.19 -9.60
C GLY A 718 14.36 -13.03 -8.36
N THR A 719 14.76 -12.42 -7.26
CA THR A 719 15.00 -13.11 -5.99
C THR A 719 13.83 -14.02 -5.62
N TYR A 720 14.14 -15.26 -5.26
CA TYR A 720 13.13 -16.24 -4.86
C TYR A 720 12.70 -16.04 -3.40
N VAL A 721 11.41 -15.95 -3.19
CA VAL A 721 10.78 -15.95 -1.87
C VAL A 721 9.93 -17.21 -1.76
N GLN A 722 9.94 -17.89 -0.63
CA GLN A 722 9.22 -19.15 -0.43
C GLN A 722 7.71 -19.05 -0.74
N ARG A 723 7.06 -18.00 -0.21
CA ARG A 723 5.65 -17.68 -0.52
C ARG A 723 5.60 -16.65 -1.64
N ASN A 724 5.29 -17.11 -2.82
CA ASN A 724 5.45 -16.32 -4.03
C ASN A 724 4.28 -16.46 -5.01
N THR A 725 4.32 -15.67 -6.07
CA THR A 725 3.29 -15.62 -7.11
C THR A 725 3.08 -16.97 -7.80
N MET A 726 4.13 -17.77 -8.02
CA MET A 726 4.00 -19.09 -8.66
C MET A 726 3.19 -20.05 -7.80
N ILE A 727 3.45 -20.09 -6.49
CA ILE A 727 2.71 -20.94 -5.54
C ILE A 727 1.23 -20.55 -5.51
N VAL A 728 0.96 -19.24 -5.44
CA VAL A 728 -0.41 -18.72 -5.50
C VAL A 728 -1.08 -19.08 -6.81
N ALA A 729 -0.40 -18.90 -7.95
CA ALA A 729 -0.95 -19.19 -9.27
C ALA A 729 -1.36 -20.67 -9.40
N ILE A 730 -0.53 -21.59 -8.89
CA ILE A 730 -0.84 -23.02 -8.87
C ILE A 730 -2.03 -23.30 -7.94
N GLY A 731 -1.99 -22.82 -6.69
CA GLY A 731 -3.06 -23.02 -5.71
C GLY A 731 -4.41 -22.48 -6.18
N MET A 732 -4.43 -21.26 -6.72
CA MET A 732 -5.63 -20.64 -7.30
C MET A 732 -6.13 -21.41 -8.53
N SER A 733 -5.22 -21.93 -9.36
CA SER A 733 -5.61 -22.72 -10.54
C SER A 733 -6.42 -23.94 -10.12
N PHE A 734 -6.08 -24.64 -9.04
CA PHE A 734 -6.87 -25.76 -8.53
C PHE A 734 -8.31 -25.37 -8.16
N ALA A 735 -8.52 -24.15 -7.69
CA ALA A 735 -9.85 -23.64 -7.35
C ALA A 735 -10.64 -23.17 -8.59
N ILE A 736 -9.96 -22.68 -9.64
CA ILE A 736 -10.57 -22.05 -10.81
C ILE A 736 -10.81 -23.05 -11.93
N ILE A 737 -9.92 -24.04 -12.12
CA ILE A 737 -10.02 -25.06 -13.19
C ILE A 737 -11.39 -25.74 -13.20
N PRO A 738 -11.95 -26.24 -12.09
CA PRO A 738 -13.24 -26.91 -12.12
C PRO A 738 -14.39 -26.02 -12.62
N LEU A 739 -14.36 -24.73 -12.25
CA LEU A 739 -15.37 -23.76 -12.65
C LEU A 739 -15.32 -23.50 -14.16
N ILE A 740 -14.13 -23.22 -14.68
CA ILE A 740 -13.95 -22.99 -16.13
C ILE A 740 -14.30 -24.27 -16.90
N PHE A 741 -13.84 -25.44 -16.41
CA PHE A 741 -14.10 -26.74 -17.02
C PHE A 741 -15.61 -27.01 -17.15
N THR A 742 -16.38 -26.84 -16.09
CA THR A 742 -17.82 -27.14 -16.09
C THR A 742 -18.57 -26.28 -17.11
N ILE A 743 -18.33 -24.96 -17.12
CA ILE A 743 -18.98 -24.04 -18.06
C ILE A 743 -18.53 -24.31 -19.50
N ALA A 744 -17.24 -24.61 -19.69
CA ALA A 744 -16.69 -24.95 -21.01
C ALA A 744 -17.23 -26.30 -21.53
N ASP A 745 -17.32 -27.37 -20.69
CA ASP A 745 -17.91 -28.66 -21.08
C ASP A 745 -19.39 -28.52 -21.46
N ASP A 746 -20.15 -27.72 -20.69
CA ASP A 746 -21.55 -27.44 -21.00
C ASP A 746 -21.70 -26.67 -22.32
N ALA A 747 -20.83 -25.67 -22.59
CA ALA A 747 -20.82 -24.93 -23.85
C ALA A 747 -20.45 -25.81 -25.07
N LEU A 748 -19.48 -26.70 -24.91
CA LEU A 748 -19.07 -27.64 -25.97
C LEU A 748 -20.13 -28.75 -26.19
N SER A 749 -20.81 -29.18 -25.11
CA SER A 749 -21.84 -30.20 -25.19
C SER A 749 -23.19 -29.67 -25.73
N SER A 750 -23.43 -28.36 -25.65
CA SER A 750 -24.65 -27.70 -26.18
C SER A 750 -24.64 -27.54 -27.69
N VAL A 751 -23.52 -27.80 -28.39
CA VAL A 751 -23.45 -27.75 -29.85
C VAL A 751 -24.33 -28.85 -30.47
N PRO A 752 -25.26 -28.52 -31.38
CA PRO A 752 -26.22 -29.47 -31.95
C PRO A 752 -25.57 -30.67 -32.60
N ASP A 753 -26.08 -31.87 -32.33
CA ASP A 753 -25.52 -33.13 -32.86
C ASP A 753 -25.57 -33.26 -34.39
N HIS A 754 -26.50 -32.58 -35.08
CA HIS A 754 -26.54 -32.57 -36.54
C HIS A 754 -25.32 -31.89 -37.18
N LEU A 755 -24.76 -30.86 -36.55
CA LEU A 755 -23.52 -30.22 -37.03
C LEU A 755 -22.32 -31.15 -36.87
N ARG A 756 -22.27 -31.92 -35.77
CA ARG A 756 -21.23 -32.91 -35.48
C ARG A 756 -21.32 -34.10 -36.46
N SER A 757 -22.49 -34.69 -36.59
CA SER A 757 -22.73 -35.85 -37.46
C SER A 757 -22.59 -35.47 -38.95
N GLY A 758 -23.04 -34.27 -39.35
CA GLY A 758 -22.86 -33.76 -40.72
C GLY A 758 -21.37 -33.64 -41.07
N SER A 759 -20.53 -33.09 -40.19
CA SER A 759 -19.10 -32.97 -40.43
C SER A 759 -18.39 -34.33 -40.48
N LEU A 760 -18.72 -35.23 -39.57
CA LEU A 760 -18.16 -36.59 -39.59
C LEU A 760 -18.61 -37.37 -40.84
N GLY A 761 -19.89 -37.19 -41.30
CA GLY A 761 -20.45 -37.80 -42.47
C GLY A 761 -19.76 -37.36 -43.78
N THR A 762 -19.24 -36.14 -43.87
CA THR A 762 -18.41 -35.65 -44.99
C THR A 762 -16.97 -36.15 -44.96
N GLY A 763 -16.60 -37.01 -43.99
CA GLY A 763 -15.26 -37.61 -43.85
C GLY A 763 -14.26 -36.77 -43.03
N ALA A 764 -14.69 -35.75 -42.30
CA ALA A 764 -13.82 -35.00 -41.39
C ALA A 764 -13.42 -35.88 -40.18
N THR A 765 -12.19 -35.70 -39.71
CA THR A 765 -11.74 -36.36 -38.50
C THR A 765 -12.39 -35.70 -37.23
N PRO A 766 -12.51 -36.43 -36.10
CA PRO A 766 -13.03 -35.85 -34.86
C PRO A 766 -12.30 -34.56 -34.42
N TRP A 767 -10.99 -34.48 -34.67
CA TRP A 767 -10.23 -33.25 -34.37
C TRP A 767 -10.58 -32.10 -35.34
N GLN A 768 -10.74 -32.38 -36.65
CA GLN A 768 -11.16 -31.36 -37.61
C GLN A 768 -12.55 -30.84 -37.29
N THR A 769 -13.49 -31.72 -36.93
CA THR A 769 -14.85 -31.36 -36.49
C THR A 769 -14.79 -30.48 -35.23
N THR A 770 -13.96 -30.86 -34.25
CA THR A 770 -13.80 -30.06 -33.02
C THR A 770 -13.27 -28.66 -33.32
N VAL A 771 -12.19 -28.54 -34.07
CA VAL A 771 -11.51 -27.25 -34.28
C VAL A 771 -12.30 -26.34 -35.27
N ARG A 772 -12.94 -26.93 -36.32
CA ARG A 772 -13.57 -26.12 -37.36
C ARG A 772 -15.06 -25.85 -37.15
N ILE A 773 -15.73 -26.66 -36.34
CA ILE A 773 -17.19 -26.55 -36.13
C ILE A 773 -17.49 -26.31 -34.63
N ILE A 774 -17.06 -27.22 -33.73
CA ILE A 774 -17.50 -27.19 -32.34
C ILE A 774 -16.90 -25.98 -31.61
N LEU A 775 -15.58 -25.74 -31.72
CA LEU A 775 -14.94 -24.61 -31.05
C LEU A 775 -15.47 -23.24 -31.49
N PRO A 776 -15.63 -22.95 -32.81
CA PRO A 776 -16.20 -21.69 -33.23
C PRO A 776 -17.66 -21.51 -32.80
N THR A 777 -18.48 -22.56 -32.83
CA THR A 777 -19.87 -22.52 -32.36
C THR A 777 -19.98 -22.31 -30.85
N ALA A 778 -19.11 -22.95 -30.06
CA ALA A 778 -19.07 -22.84 -28.59
C ALA A 778 -18.27 -21.64 -28.10
N ALA A 779 -17.65 -20.82 -28.99
CA ALA A 779 -16.68 -19.78 -28.61
C ALA A 779 -17.22 -18.77 -27.57
N SER A 780 -18.51 -18.39 -27.70
CA SER A 780 -19.13 -17.47 -26.71
C SER A 780 -19.23 -18.05 -25.32
N GLY A 781 -19.53 -19.36 -25.22
CA GLY A 781 -19.58 -20.07 -23.96
C GLY A 781 -18.19 -20.29 -23.35
N LEU A 782 -17.21 -20.62 -24.16
CA LEU A 782 -15.81 -20.75 -23.72
C LEU A 782 -15.26 -19.43 -23.21
N PHE A 783 -15.52 -18.32 -23.91
CA PHE A 783 -15.14 -17.00 -23.43
C PHE A 783 -15.83 -16.66 -22.10
N SER A 784 -17.12 -16.96 -21.96
CA SER A 784 -17.84 -16.76 -20.69
C SER A 784 -17.22 -17.56 -19.56
N ALA A 785 -16.82 -18.82 -19.80
CA ALA A 785 -16.15 -19.67 -18.82
C ALA A 785 -14.84 -19.02 -18.29
N VAL A 786 -14.02 -18.51 -19.20
CA VAL A 786 -12.76 -17.84 -18.85
C VAL A 786 -13.02 -16.57 -18.04
N MET A 787 -13.99 -15.75 -18.42
CA MET A 787 -14.29 -14.50 -17.72
C MET A 787 -14.89 -14.72 -16.33
N ILE A 788 -15.75 -15.73 -16.16
CA ILE A 788 -16.28 -16.10 -14.84
C ILE A 788 -15.14 -16.62 -13.95
N GLY A 789 -14.21 -17.40 -14.53
CA GLY A 789 -13.00 -17.82 -13.83
C GLY A 789 -12.13 -16.63 -13.38
N ALA A 790 -11.95 -15.62 -14.25
CA ALA A 790 -11.21 -14.40 -13.93
C ALA A 790 -11.89 -13.58 -12.81
N GLY A 791 -13.22 -13.45 -12.87
CA GLY A 791 -13.98 -12.78 -11.82
C GLY A 791 -13.81 -13.45 -10.44
N ARG A 792 -13.76 -14.79 -10.42
CA ARG A 792 -13.45 -15.55 -9.18
C ARG A 792 -12.01 -15.32 -8.73
N ALA A 793 -11.05 -15.31 -9.64
CA ALA A 793 -9.64 -15.09 -9.34
C ALA A 793 -9.39 -13.73 -8.67
N ILE A 794 -10.04 -12.66 -9.12
CA ILE A 794 -9.94 -11.32 -8.56
C ILE A 794 -10.43 -11.26 -7.12
N GLY A 795 -11.52 -11.98 -6.81
CA GLY A 795 -12.12 -12.03 -5.48
C GLY A 795 -11.49 -13.06 -4.54
N GLU A 796 -10.51 -13.86 -4.99
CA GLU A 796 -9.92 -14.90 -4.14
C GLU A 796 -9.12 -14.29 -2.99
N THR A 797 -9.45 -14.69 -1.77
CA THR A 797 -8.87 -14.12 -0.56
C THR A 797 -7.95 -15.10 0.15
N MET A 798 -8.45 -16.31 0.45
CA MET A 798 -7.79 -17.20 1.40
C MET A 798 -6.54 -17.88 0.84
N ILE A 799 -6.54 -18.25 -0.44
CA ILE A 799 -5.36 -18.84 -1.07
C ILE A 799 -4.23 -17.81 -1.15
N VAL A 800 -4.59 -16.57 -1.53
CA VAL A 800 -3.61 -15.47 -1.60
C VAL A 800 -3.06 -15.16 -0.21
N LEU A 801 -3.95 -15.01 0.79
CA LEU A 801 -3.57 -14.72 2.17
C LEU A 801 -2.51 -15.70 2.72
N MET A 802 -2.68 -16.99 2.44
CA MET A 802 -1.82 -18.04 2.98
C MET A 802 -0.53 -18.24 2.19
N ALA A 803 -0.55 -17.99 0.88
CA ALA A 803 0.52 -18.40 -0.03
C ALA A 803 1.30 -17.24 -0.68
N ALA A 804 0.86 -15.97 -0.58
CA ALA A 804 1.49 -14.83 -1.26
C ALA A 804 2.57 -14.09 -0.44
N GLY A 805 2.67 -14.33 0.88
CA GLY A 805 3.61 -13.62 1.75
C GLY A 805 3.17 -12.21 2.16
N ASN A 806 2.04 -11.69 1.67
CA ASN A 806 1.42 -10.41 2.03
C ASN A 806 2.38 -9.20 2.02
N THR A 807 3.25 -9.10 1.04
CA THR A 807 4.18 -7.99 0.85
C THR A 807 3.72 -7.13 -0.34
N PRO A 808 3.41 -5.84 -0.16
CA PRO A 808 2.85 -4.99 -1.21
C PRO A 808 3.93 -4.52 -2.21
N ILE A 809 4.61 -5.46 -2.88
CA ILE A 809 5.67 -5.20 -3.86
C ILE A 809 5.07 -5.09 -5.27
N MET A 810 5.50 -4.10 -6.03
CA MET A 810 5.05 -3.83 -7.40
C MET A 810 6.08 -4.31 -8.42
N ASP A 811 6.21 -5.62 -8.59
CA ASP A 811 7.02 -6.24 -9.63
C ASP A 811 6.28 -7.36 -10.34
N TRP A 812 6.70 -7.72 -11.55
CA TRP A 812 6.18 -8.86 -12.31
C TRP A 812 6.94 -10.17 -12.03
N ASN A 813 7.87 -10.16 -11.07
CA ASN A 813 8.61 -11.34 -10.70
C ASN A 813 7.67 -12.45 -10.20
N ILE A 814 7.76 -13.63 -10.84
CA ILE A 814 6.94 -14.81 -10.48
C ILE A 814 7.34 -15.41 -9.12
N PHE A 815 8.58 -15.16 -8.67
CA PHE A 815 9.14 -15.66 -7.42
C PHE A 815 9.04 -14.66 -6.27
N SER A 816 8.52 -13.46 -6.47
CA SER A 816 8.25 -12.49 -5.40
C SER A 816 6.87 -12.69 -4.78
N GLY A 817 6.72 -12.22 -3.52
CA GLY A 817 5.44 -12.07 -2.86
C GLY A 817 4.65 -10.87 -3.41
N PHE A 818 3.39 -10.77 -3.00
CA PHE A 818 2.51 -9.63 -3.26
C PHE A 818 1.38 -9.59 -2.24
N GLN A 819 0.64 -8.49 -2.22
CA GLN A 819 -0.58 -8.36 -1.42
C GLN A 819 -1.75 -7.93 -2.33
N THR A 820 -2.93 -8.52 -2.14
CA THR A 820 -4.14 -8.16 -2.89
C THR A 820 -5.07 -7.31 -2.05
N LEU A 821 -6.00 -6.60 -2.70
CA LEU A 821 -7.06 -5.85 -2.02
C LEU A 821 -7.85 -6.74 -1.06
N SER A 822 -8.25 -7.94 -1.49
CA SER A 822 -9.02 -8.88 -0.66
C SER A 822 -8.21 -9.40 0.53
N ALA A 823 -6.93 -9.70 0.35
CA ALA A 823 -6.05 -10.15 1.43
C ALA A 823 -5.79 -9.04 2.46
N ALA A 824 -5.51 -7.81 2.02
CA ALA A 824 -5.33 -6.66 2.91
C ALA A 824 -6.59 -6.40 3.77
N ILE A 825 -7.79 -6.42 3.15
CA ILE A 825 -9.04 -6.28 3.90
C ILE A 825 -9.19 -7.39 4.95
N ALA A 826 -8.92 -8.64 4.59
CA ALA A 826 -9.09 -9.77 5.50
C ALA A 826 -8.11 -9.76 6.68
N THR A 827 -6.88 -9.29 6.47
CA THR A 827 -5.85 -9.24 7.53
C THR A 827 -5.99 -8.02 8.42
N GLU A 828 -6.25 -6.85 7.85
CA GLU A 828 -6.09 -5.57 8.54
C GLU A 828 -7.40 -5.01 9.10
N LEU A 829 -8.57 -5.36 8.50
CA LEU A 829 -9.86 -4.86 8.97
C LEU A 829 -10.21 -5.26 10.40
N PRO A 830 -9.92 -6.50 10.88
CA PRO A 830 -10.18 -6.87 12.27
C PRO A 830 -9.36 -6.08 13.30
N GLU A 831 -8.18 -5.58 12.91
CA GLU A 831 -7.25 -4.83 13.76
C GLU A 831 -7.48 -3.31 13.68
N ALA A 832 -8.17 -2.84 12.63
CA ALA A 832 -8.41 -1.42 12.39
C ALA A 832 -9.44 -0.85 13.37
N THR A 833 -9.08 0.24 14.06
CA THR A 833 -10.01 0.95 14.94
C THR A 833 -11.18 1.52 14.15
N GLN A 834 -12.40 1.25 14.56
CA GLN A 834 -13.61 1.73 13.90
C GLN A 834 -13.59 3.27 13.75
N GLY A 835 -13.85 3.76 12.54
CA GLY A 835 -13.86 5.18 12.22
C GLY A 835 -12.48 5.81 11.98
N SER A 836 -11.37 5.08 12.15
CA SER A 836 -10.02 5.57 11.83
C SER A 836 -9.82 5.72 10.31
N THR A 837 -8.78 6.45 9.91
CA THR A 837 -8.34 6.58 8.51
C THR A 837 -8.12 5.19 7.88
N HIS A 838 -7.38 4.33 8.55
CA HIS A 838 -7.09 2.96 8.11
C HIS A 838 -8.37 2.14 7.88
N TYR A 839 -9.31 2.14 8.84
CA TYR A 839 -10.60 1.47 8.72
C TYR A 839 -11.35 1.92 7.45
N ARG A 840 -11.48 3.21 7.23
CA ARG A 840 -12.20 3.77 6.07
C ARG A 840 -11.51 3.48 4.74
N ILE A 841 -10.17 3.46 4.70
CA ILE A 841 -9.42 3.12 3.49
C ILE A 841 -9.58 1.65 3.13
N LEU A 842 -9.68 0.74 4.10
CA LEU A 842 -9.99 -0.67 3.83
C LEU A 842 -11.41 -0.82 3.24
N PHE A 843 -12.39 -0.01 3.67
CA PHE A 843 -13.69 0.05 3.01
C PHE A 843 -13.60 0.64 1.59
N LEU A 844 -12.76 1.64 1.37
CA LEU A 844 -12.50 2.15 0.03
C LEU A 844 -11.83 1.08 -0.86
N ALA A 845 -10.92 0.28 -0.32
CA ALA A 845 -10.33 -0.87 -1.01
C ALA A 845 -11.41 -1.92 -1.38
N ALA A 846 -12.40 -2.15 -0.51
CA ALA A 846 -13.54 -3.00 -0.80
C ALA A 846 -14.44 -2.43 -1.92
N VAL A 847 -14.68 -1.11 -1.93
CA VAL A 847 -15.37 -0.43 -3.04
C VAL A 847 -14.60 -0.62 -4.35
N LEU A 848 -13.28 -0.43 -4.32
CA LEU A 848 -12.42 -0.58 -5.50
C LEU A 848 -12.47 -2.02 -6.04
N LEU A 849 -12.42 -3.02 -5.17
CA LEU A 849 -12.56 -4.44 -5.52
C LEU A 849 -13.94 -4.71 -6.13
N PHE A 850 -15.00 -4.16 -5.54
CA PHE A 850 -16.36 -4.29 -6.06
C PHE A 850 -16.49 -3.68 -7.47
N VAL A 851 -15.98 -2.47 -7.68
CA VAL A 851 -15.98 -1.79 -8.98
C VAL A 851 -15.18 -2.58 -10.02
N LEU A 852 -13.99 -3.09 -9.64
CA LEU A 852 -13.14 -3.88 -10.53
C LEU A 852 -13.83 -5.18 -10.98
N THR A 853 -14.43 -5.91 -10.05
CA THR A 853 -15.18 -7.15 -10.36
C THR A 853 -16.42 -6.88 -11.19
N PHE A 854 -17.17 -5.82 -10.87
CA PHE A 854 -18.33 -5.38 -11.64
C PHE A 854 -17.94 -5.00 -13.07
N PHE A 855 -16.86 -4.25 -13.25
CA PHE A 855 -16.36 -3.83 -14.57
C PHE A 855 -15.99 -5.04 -15.43
N ILE A 856 -15.22 -5.99 -14.88
CA ILE A 856 -14.79 -7.20 -15.61
C ILE A 856 -15.99 -8.06 -15.99
N ASN A 857 -16.94 -8.26 -15.06
CA ASN A 857 -18.15 -9.03 -15.36
C ASN A 857 -19.03 -8.34 -16.42
N THR A 858 -19.12 -7.01 -16.40
CA THR A 858 -19.87 -6.24 -17.41
C THR A 858 -19.21 -6.35 -18.78
N VAL A 859 -17.89 -6.22 -18.87
CA VAL A 859 -17.14 -6.43 -20.12
C VAL A 859 -17.36 -7.84 -20.66
N ALA A 860 -17.29 -8.85 -19.78
CA ALA A 860 -17.55 -10.24 -20.11
C ALA A 860 -18.95 -10.43 -20.73
N GLU A 861 -19.97 -9.86 -20.12
CA GLU A 861 -21.35 -9.97 -20.59
C GLU A 861 -21.55 -9.28 -21.95
N VAL A 862 -21.01 -8.08 -22.14
CA VAL A 862 -21.07 -7.35 -23.43
C VAL A 862 -20.40 -8.15 -24.54
N VAL A 863 -19.23 -8.72 -24.28
CA VAL A 863 -18.50 -9.54 -25.26
C VAL A 863 -19.27 -10.83 -25.55
N ARG A 864 -19.81 -11.49 -24.51
CA ARG A 864 -20.66 -12.70 -24.67
C ARG A 864 -21.87 -12.43 -25.58
N GLN A 865 -22.55 -11.30 -25.37
CA GLN A 865 -23.72 -10.94 -26.18
C GLN A 865 -23.35 -10.68 -27.64
N ARG A 866 -22.20 -10.06 -27.94
CA ARG A 866 -21.72 -9.85 -29.31
C ARG A 866 -21.43 -11.17 -30.03
N PHE A 867 -20.75 -12.12 -29.36
CA PHE A 867 -20.48 -13.42 -29.94
C PHE A 867 -21.76 -14.24 -30.17
N ARG A 868 -22.73 -14.18 -29.24
CA ARG A 868 -24.01 -14.88 -29.36
C ARG A 868 -24.82 -14.38 -30.56
N ARG A 869 -24.87 -13.08 -30.84
CA ARG A 869 -25.55 -12.52 -32.02
C ARG A 869 -24.94 -13.05 -33.33
N ARG A 870 -23.62 -13.10 -33.42
CA ARG A 870 -22.93 -13.64 -34.61
C ARG A 870 -23.15 -15.15 -34.79
N ALA A 871 -23.29 -15.92 -33.72
CA ALA A 871 -23.57 -17.35 -33.80
C ALA A 871 -25.03 -17.66 -34.23
N HIS A 872 -25.97 -16.72 -34.05
CA HIS A 872 -27.34 -16.85 -34.57
C HIS A 872 -27.50 -16.41 -36.04
N GLU A 873 -26.54 -15.68 -36.60
CA GLU A 873 -26.52 -15.24 -37.99
C GLU A 873 -25.85 -16.28 -38.93
N LEU A 874 -25.19 -17.30 -38.38
CA LEU A 874 -24.62 -18.47 -39.05
C LEU A 874 -25.56 -19.68 -38.96
#